data_b09e6154f3754401927f8881a0865832
#
_entry.id   b09e6154f3754401927f8881a0865832
#
_cell.length_a   1.000
_cell.length_b   1.000
_cell.length_c   1.000
_cell.angle_alpha   90.00
_cell.angle_beta   90.00
_cell.angle_gamma   90.00
#
_symmetry.space_group_name_H-M   'P 1'
#
loop_
_entity.id
_entity.type
_entity.pdbx_description
1 polymer ?
#
loop_
_entity_poly.entity_id
_entity_poly.type
_entity_poly.pdbx_seq_one_letter_code
_entity_poly.pdbx_strand_id
1 'polypeptide(L)'
;MTRNNAARRVAQPAFLALSCVGAFATHPALAADGPDPTPANDDSDDQDHRRDIIINGQLIKADADPNGPKDVAPIVDTPKSIVVIPSRVIQETGSASLQDALRTVPGITFGAAEGGNPIGDRPFIRGFDSQGSIYVDGVRDLSSQTRETFAIDSVQIVRGSDSTLGGRGSAGGTINIISKLPKEGTFGSVTASYGEADYKRVTADLNIAITPTIAFRVQGLWHDQDFAGRDAIWARRWGFAPSLTIGLGTATRLTASYYRLESHELPDSGIPYLYTIANAPGTGNIYTQPALGRITTLDGTTGYVARSNFYGLADRDFRDATTDQATIRVEHDLTPTLTIRNTARWSHSTQAYIFLLPDDSTGNVFGNPAIASGTINKTTGGAALTGGGYVWRRGNTRYGYSDALTDQIDLYGTFDTGGIKHSIAVGAEFSWEKARRGTFVTRGYLNPSTGVETLSTGANTSPRCDTVTVSRYYCTSLFNPNPYDPWVNYASDTSTSPSAIVKSLPLEETQNDANTVSVYGFDSITLTPQLILNLGARFDRFKSVITPGQTYVATQAIRLSRTDELFNWQAGLVFKPTPETSIYASYATAATPPNTLLGEGREDNALPTTATSQNLTILDALKVQKTKSYEVGAKASLFHERLGLGLAVFQTDIANARVTGDDGLPSFLGKTRIRGLELTVNGTILPGWTVFGGYTYLDPKVVDGGFTALTVAANGPAKATTVQVVSVNTGKQVPQTAKNSFTAWTTVDVTKRFSVSGGALYMDRQFGGYADNRTASQTSAGVITVTPATKVLYRMIPSYWRFDARASYRLTDNILVSVNAQNLTDKVYFNQVYTSHYASIATGRTVFGSVEFKF
;
A
#
# COMPACT_ATOMS: atom_id res chain seq x y z
N MET A 1 -23.05 -27.51 19.42
CA MET A 1 -23.44 -27.01 20.75
C MET A 1 -22.27 -26.30 21.37
N THR A 2 -22.52 -25.12 21.91
CA THR A 2 -21.66 -24.11 22.56
C THR A 2 -21.07 -23.05 21.66
N ARG A 3 -21.95 -22.19 21.12
CA ARG A 3 -21.63 -20.76 20.84
C ARG A 3 -21.82 -20.01 22.17
N ASN A 4 -20.79 -19.71 22.89
CA ASN A 4 -20.77 -18.66 23.92
C ASN A 4 -19.34 -18.55 24.48
N ASN A 5 -18.64 -17.45 24.12
CA ASN A 5 -17.71 -16.74 25.02
C ASN A 5 -16.87 -15.64 24.36
N ALA A 6 -17.02 -15.36 23.04
CA ALA A 6 -16.29 -14.25 22.40
C ALA A 6 -17.05 -12.90 22.36
N ALA A 7 -18.35 -12.90 22.60
CA ALA A 7 -19.20 -11.71 22.42
C ALA A 7 -19.24 -10.73 23.59
N ARG A 8 -18.56 -10.97 24.69
CA ARG A 8 -18.73 -10.15 25.93
C ARG A 8 -17.71 -9.06 26.17
N ARG A 9 -16.68 -8.89 25.33
CA ARG A 9 -15.63 -7.87 25.57
C ARG A 9 -15.62 -6.66 24.64
N VAL A 10 -16.44 -6.62 23.59
CA VAL A 10 -16.37 -5.54 22.57
C VAL A 10 -17.52 -4.51 22.71
N ALA A 11 -18.53 -4.76 23.56
CA ALA A 11 -19.69 -3.86 23.70
C ALA A 11 -19.45 -2.61 24.58
N GLN A 12 -18.35 -2.51 25.32
CA GLN A 12 -18.15 -1.38 26.25
C GLN A 12 -17.66 -0.06 25.62
N PRO A 13 -16.86 -0.01 24.54
CA PRO A 13 -16.44 1.29 23.98
C PRO A 13 -17.54 2.04 23.21
N ALA A 14 -18.47 1.32 22.57
CA ALA A 14 -19.52 1.95 21.77
C ALA A 14 -20.56 2.72 22.62
N PHE A 15 -20.81 2.27 23.85
CA PHE A 15 -21.73 2.95 24.77
C PHE A 15 -21.15 4.25 25.34
N LEU A 16 -19.84 4.33 25.53
CA LEU A 16 -19.19 5.56 26.01
C LEU A 16 -19.18 6.68 24.96
N ALA A 17 -19.05 6.34 23.69
CA ALA A 17 -19.08 7.33 22.61
C ALA A 17 -20.49 7.95 22.43
N LEU A 18 -21.54 7.15 22.60
CA LEU A 18 -22.93 7.63 22.48
C LEU A 18 -23.37 8.47 23.71
N SER A 19 -22.86 8.15 24.89
CA SER A 19 -23.16 8.92 26.10
C SER A 19 -22.49 10.29 26.14
N CYS A 20 -21.34 10.48 25.49
CA CYS A 20 -20.69 11.79 25.36
C CYS A 20 -21.45 12.75 24.43
N VAL A 21 -22.12 12.25 23.39
CA VAL A 21 -22.91 13.09 22.45
C VAL A 21 -24.22 13.59 23.11
N GLY A 22 -24.80 12.81 24.02
CA GLY A 22 -26.02 13.21 24.74
C GLY A 22 -25.82 14.30 25.81
N ALA A 23 -24.59 14.49 26.31
CA ALA A 23 -24.29 15.46 27.36
C ALA A 23 -24.07 16.91 26.86
N PHE A 24 -23.82 17.09 25.57
CA PHE A 24 -23.56 18.44 25.00
C PHE A 24 -24.79 19.12 24.36
N ALA A 25 -25.93 18.45 24.29
CA ALA A 25 -27.13 18.97 23.60
C ALA A 25 -28.07 19.79 24.47
N THR A 26 -27.75 20.14 25.75
CA THR A 26 -28.69 20.75 26.68
C THR A 26 -28.27 22.10 27.28
N HIS A 27 -27.56 22.96 26.57
CA HIS A 27 -27.37 24.31 27.02
C HIS A 27 -27.83 25.32 25.96
N PRO A 28 -28.87 26.12 26.19
CA PRO A 28 -29.27 27.21 25.30
C PRO A 28 -28.30 28.38 25.43
N ALA A 29 -27.81 28.86 24.28
CA ALA A 29 -27.05 30.09 24.21
C ALA A 29 -27.93 31.28 24.55
N LEU A 30 -27.56 32.06 25.56
CA LEU A 30 -28.14 33.37 25.86
C LEU A 30 -27.57 34.40 24.88
N ALA A 31 -28.40 34.92 24.00
CA ALA A 31 -28.07 36.05 23.16
C ALA A 31 -28.15 37.35 24.01
N ALA A 32 -27.10 38.13 23.92
CA ALA A 32 -27.10 39.49 24.44
C ALA A 32 -27.26 40.47 23.27
N ASP A 33 -28.34 41.21 23.30
CA ASP A 33 -28.63 42.32 22.37
C ASP A 33 -27.66 43.47 22.58
N GLY A 34 -27.01 43.96 21.53
CA GLY A 34 -26.30 45.20 21.45
C GLY A 34 -26.49 45.88 20.08
N PRO A 35 -26.56 47.23 20.01
CA PRO A 35 -27.21 47.93 18.91
C PRO A 35 -26.39 48.03 17.64
N ASP A 36 -27.14 48.01 16.54
CA ASP A 36 -26.79 48.14 15.15
C ASP A 36 -26.00 49.41 14.80
N PRO A 37 -24.94 49.36 14.03
CA PRO A 37 -24.49 50.53 13.27
C PRO A 37 -24.59 50.30 11.75
N THR A 38 -25.13 51.28 11.11
CA THR A 38 -25.29 51.55 9.69
C THR A 38 -24.10 51.20 8.79
N PRO A 39 -24.31 50.88 7.50
CA PRO A 39 -23.30 50.33 6.61
C PRO A 39 -22.35 51.42 6.05
N ALA A 40 -21.06 51.13 6.12
CA ALA A 40 -20.06 51.81 5.32
C ALA A 40 -19.53 50.83 4.27
N ASN A 41 -19.65 51.24 3.02
CA ASN A 41 -18.98 50.58 1.88
C ASN A 41 -17.48 50.65 2.09
N ASP A 42 -16.81 49.48 2.03
CA ASP A 42 -15.44 49.45 1.57
C ASP A 42 -15.13 48.07 0.96
N ASP A 43 -14.68 48.14 -0.29
CA ASP A 43 -14.20 47.00 -1.07
C ASP A 43 -12.87 46.52 -0.44
N SER A 44 -12.84 45.32 0.12
CA SER A 44 -11.60 44.58 0.35
C SER A 44 -11.87 43.10 0.26
N ASP A 45 -11.12 42.49 -0.62
CA ASP A 45 -11.10 41.11 -1.11
C ASP A 45 -10.73 40.02 -0.07
N ASP A 46 -11.10 40.21 1.21
CA ASP A 46 -10.63 39.35 2.32
C ASP A 46 -11.75 38.64 3.11
N GLN A 47 -12.88 38.31 2.46
CA GLN A 47 -14.00 37.65 3.12
C GLN A 47 -14.26 36.19 2.65
N ASP A 48 -13.36 35.57 1.93
CA ASP A 48 -13.64 34.23 1.35
C ASP A 48 -13.27 33.03 2.25
N HIS A 49 -12.62 33.26 3.40
CA HIS A 49 -12.24 32.17 4.32
C HIS A 49 -13.29 31.74 5.35
N ARG A 50 -14.43 32.40 5.42
CA ARG A 50 -15.48 32.12 6.45
C ARG A 50 -16.65 31.29 5.96
N ARG A 51 -16.68 30.84 4.70
CA ARG A 51 -17.83 30.11 4.12
C ARG A 51 -17.61 28.66 3.77
N ASP A 52 -16.53 28.05 4.20
CA ASP A 52 -16.15 26.66 3.84
C ASP A 52 -16.93 25.56 4.60
N ILE A 53 -17.99 25.88 5.29
CA ILE A 53 -18.82 24.93 6.04
C ILE A 53 -20.22 24.76 5.42
N ILE A 54 -20.46 25.10 4.16
CA ILE A 54 -21.75 24.85 3.53
C ILE A 54 -21.64 23.76 2.46
N ILE A 55 -22.21 22.66 2.79
CA ILE A 55 -22.35 21.44 2.04
C ILE A 55 -23.33 21.66 0.89
N ASN A 56 -22.94 21.17 -0.30
CA ASN A 56 -23.60 21.22 -1.57
C ASN A 56 -23.58 22.57 -2.28
N GLY A 57 -22.80 22.64 -3.32
CA GLY A 57 -22.64 23.76 -4.22
C GLY A 57 -21.33 24.51 -4.09
N GLN A 58 -20.46 24.11 -3.16
CA GLN A 58 -19.10 24.66 -3.12
C GLN A 58 -18.28 24.17 -4.30
N LEU A 59 -17.72 25.14 -4.98
CA LEU A 59 -16.76 24.96 -6.04
C LEU A 59 -15.52 24.25 -5.44
N ILE A 60 -15.22 23.06 -5.92
CA ILE A 60 -13.93 22.45 -5.62
C ILE A 60 -12.91 23.33 -6.34
N LYS A 61 -12.04 24.02 -5.60
CA LYS A 61 -10.87 24.61 -6.21
C LYS A 61 -10.04 23.46 -6.80
N ALA A 62 -9.66 23.59 -8.06
CA ALA A 62 -8.87 22.58 -8.75
C ALA A 62 -7.48 22.42 -8.15
N ASP A 63 -6.99 23.47 -7.50
CA ASP A 63 -5.73 23.52 -6.80
C ASP A 63 -6.03 23.68 -5.30
N ALA A 64 -6.00 22.56 -4.56
CA ALA A 64 -5.84 22.65 -3.12
C ALA A 64 -4.48 23.29 -2.85
N ASP A 65 -4.43 24.32 -2.00
CA ASP A 65 -3.18 24.93 -1.61
C ASP A 65 -2.18 23.87 -1.12
N PRO A 66 -0.90 23.98 -1.48
CA PRO A 66 0.13 23.08 -0.98
C PRO A 66 0.12 23.11 0.55
N ASN A 67 -0.06 21.93 1.17
CA ASN A 67 -0.27 21.84 2.62
C ASN A 67 1.02 21.61 3.42
N GLY A 68 2.18 21.62 2.78
CA GLY A 68 3.47 21.34 3.41
C GLY A 68 4.51 22.44 3.22
N PRO A 69 5.48 22.57 4.14
CA PRO A 69 6.56 23.56 4.01
C PRO A 69 7.44 23.33 2.78
N LYS A 70 7.49 22.09 2.25
CA LYS A 70 8.26 21.71 1.06
C LYS A 70 7.53 22.00 -0.25
N ASP A 71 6.25 22.38 -0.20
CA ASP A 71 5.45 22.74 -1.37
C ASP A 71 5.66 24.23 -1.69
N VAL A 72 6.75 24.52 -2.42
CA VAL A 72 7.20 25.89 -2.68
C VAL A 72 6.48 26.60 -3.82
N ALA A 73 5.52 25.94 -4.50
CA ALA A 73 4.77 26.52 -5.61
C ALA A 73 3.37 25.93 -5.69
N PRO A 74 2.36 26.68 -6.17
CA PRO A 74 1.04 26.11 -6.51
C PRO A 74 1.16 24.95 -7.48
N ILE A 75 0.16 24.06 -7.49
CA ILE A 75 0.17 22.84 -8.33
C ILE A 75 0.38 23.20 -9.82
N VAL A 76 -0.26 24.28 -10.31
CA VAL A 76 -0.12 24.72 -11.70
C VAL A 76 1.32 25.15 -12.04
N ASP A 77 2.07 25.66 -11.07
CA ASP A 77 3.46 26.16 -11.21
C ASP A 77 4.52 25.11 -10.80
N THR A 78 4.09 23.93 -10.36
CA THR A 78 4.99 22.84 -9.97
C THR A 78 5.27 21.94 -11.17
N PRO A 79 6.55 21.71 -11.57
CA PRO A 79 6.91 20.92 -12.76
C PRO A 79 6.86 19.39 -12.51
N LYS A 80 5.76 18.90 -11.93
CA LYS A 80 5.47 17.48 -11.64
C LYS A 80 3.99 17.18 -11.81
N SER A 81 3.67 15.94 -12.14
CA SER A 81 2.30 15.43 -12.10
C SER A 81 1.87 15.21 -10.65
N ILE A 82 0.88 15.97 -10.19
CA ILE A 82 0.35 15.93 -8.83
C ILE A 82 -1.16 15.68 -8.90
N VAL A 83 -1.67 14.80 -8.03
CA VAL A 83 -3.10 14.55 -7.84
C VAL A 83 -3.42 14.66 -6.36
N VAL A 84 -4.46 15.41 -6.03
CA VAL A 84 -4.99 15.51 -4.67
C VAL A 84 -6.37 14.86 -4.63
N ILE A 85 -6.54 13.86 -3.77
CA ILE A 85 -7.86 13.25 -3.48
C ILE A 85 -8.46 14.01 -2.29
N PRO A 86 -9.47 14.85 -2.49
CA PRO A 86 -10.07 15.60 -1.40
C PRO A 86 -10.99 14.72 -0.54
N SER A 87 -11.24 15.11 0.71
CA SER A 87 -12.16 14.40 1.62
C SER A 87 -13.54 14.13 1.03
N ARG A 88 -14.03 15.03 0.18
CA ARG A 88 -15.30 14.85 -0.52
C ARG A 88 -15.31 13.61 -1.40
N VAL A 89 -14.28 13.40 -2.23
CA VAL A 89 -14.18 12.21 -3.09
C VAL A 89 -14.08 10.95 -2.23
N ILE A 90 -13.29 10.97 -1.13
CA ILE A 90 -13.19 9.86 -0.18
C ILE A 90 -14.56 9.49 0.40
N GLN A 91 -15.35 10.48 0.82
CA GLN A 91 -16.69 10.28 1.39
C GLN A 91 -17.70 9.82 0.34
N GLU A 92 -17.75 10.46 -0.83
CA GLU A 92 -18.71 10.14 -1.90
C GLU A 92 -18.49 8.73 -2.46
N THR A 93 -17.24 8.30 -2.63
CA THR A 93 -16.91 6.94 -3.09
C THR A 93 -17.09 5.87 -2.02
N GLY A 94 -17.33 6.28 -0.75
CA GLY A 94 -17.40 5.36 0.38
C GLY A 94 -16.09 4.63 0.66
N SER A 95 -14.95 5.29 0.37
CA SER A 95 -13.60 4.73 0.58
C SER A 95 -13.32 4.63 2.07
N ALA A 96 -13.27 3.41 2.61
CA ALA A 96 -12.99 3.16 4.03
C ALA A 96 -11.49 3.13 4.33
N SER A 97 -10.67 2.71 3.38
CA SER A 97 -9.22 2.59 3.52
C SER A 97 -8.46 3.51 2.56
N LEU A 98 -7.17 3.75 2.85
CA LEU A 98 -6.26 4.45 1.93
C LEU A 98 -6.21 3.74 0.56
N GLN A 99 -6.18 2.40 0.56
CA GLN A 99 -6.18 1.62 -0.67
C GLN A 99 -7.44 1.89 -1.51
N ASP A 100 -8.61 2.03 -0.89
CA ASP A 100 -9.85 2.35 -1.60
C ASP A 100 -9.81 3.77 -2.18
N ALA A 101 -9.31 4.74 -1.42
CA ALA A 101 -9.13 6.11 -1.90
C ALA A 101 -8.15 6.17 -3.08
N LEU A 102 -7.01 5.50 -3.01
CA LEU A 102 -6.00 5.46 -4.08
C LEU A 102 -6.50 4.80 -5.37
N ARG A 103 -7.51 3.90 -5.30
CA ARG A 103 -8.13 3.31 -6.51
C ARG A 103 -8.88 4.32 -7.37
N THR A 104 -9.22 5.49 -6.84
CA THR A 104 -9.84 6.57 -7.62
C THR A 104 -8.84 7.28 -8.54
N VAL A 105 -7.55 6.99 -8.41
CA VAL A 105 -6.46 7.61 -9.18
C VAL A 105 -5.90 6.62 -10.19
N PRO A 106 -5.88 6.93 -11.51
CA PRO A 106 -5.36 6.01 -12.52
C PRO A 106 -3.84 5.86 -12.40
N GLY A 107 -3.32 4.70 -12.84
CA GLY A 107 -1.88 4.40 -12.81
C GLY A 107 -1.38 3.86 -11.48
N ILE A 108 -2.25 3.65 -10.50
CA ILE A 108 -1.93 3.01 -9.22
C ILE A 108 -2.44 1.57 -9.22
N THR A 109 -1.56 0.63 -8.93
CA THR A 109 -1.87 -0.79 -8.71
C THR A 109 -1.46 -1.19 -7.29
N PHE A 110 -1.79 -2.41 -6.85
CA PHE A 110 -1.50 -2.86 -5.49
C PHE A 110 -0.82 -4.23 -5.51
N GLY A 111 0.18 -4.39 -4.65
CA GLY A 111 0.93 -5.62 -4.47
C GLY A 111 0.31 -6.56 -3.43
N ALA A 112 0.40 -7.85 -3.67
CA ALA A 112 -0.03 -8.87 -2.72
C ALA A 112 0.99 -9.06 -1.58
N ALA A 113 0.48 -9.55 -0.43
CA ALA A 113 1.28 -9.87 0.74
C ALA A 113 1.89 -11.26 0.60
N GLU A 114 3.14 -11.36 0.21
CA GLU A 114 3.99 -12.57 0.25
C GLU A 114 5.42 -12.26 -0.20
N GLY A 115 6.31 -13.23 -0.06
CA GLY A 115 7.71 -13.07 -0.49
C GLY A 115 8.49 -12.09 0.37
N GLY A 116 8.13 -11.99 1.65
CA GLY A 116 8.73 -11.05 2.60
C GLY A 116 7.92 -9.77 2.78
N ASN A 117 6.90 -9.53 1.95
CA ASN A 117 6.00 -8.38 2.13
C ASN A 117 4.93 -8.71 3.17
N PRO A 118 4.74 -7.89 4.20
CA PRO A 118 3.65 -8.02 5.15
C PRO A 118 2.29 -7.62 4.54
N ILE A 119 1.21 -7.93 5.24
CA ILE A 119 -0.12 -7.46 4.89
C ILE A 119 -0.20 -5.96 5.21
N GLY A 120 -0.70 -5.15 4.26
CA GLY A 120 -0.86 -3.71 4.42
C GLY A 120 -0.93 -2.97 3.08
N ASP A 121 -0.96 -1.65 3.16
CA ASP A 121 -0.96 -0.79 1.98
C ASP A 121 0.35 -0.95 1.20
N ARG A 122 0.25 -1.42 -0.03
CA ARG A 122 1.39 -1.57 -0.93
C ARG A 122 1.05 -1.03 -2.32
N PRO A 123 0.98 0.29 -2.47
CA PRO A 123 0.72 0.92 -3.75
C PRO A 123 1.94 0.86 -4.67
N PHE A 124 1.67 0.71 -5.96
CA PHE A 124 2.64 0.90 -7.05
C PHE A 124 2.25 2.15 -7.82
N ILE A 125 3.12 3.15 -7.85
CA ILE A 125 2.94 4.38 -8.61
C ILE A 125 3.80 4.28 -9.88
N ARG A 126 3.19 4.48 -11.05
CA ARG A 126 3.88 4.31 -12.34
C ARG A 126 4.62 2.97 -12.45
N GLY A 127 4.10 1.91 -11.79
CA GLY A 127 4.69 0.58 -11.79
C GLY A 127 5.89 0.37 -10.85
N PHE A 128 6.22 1.33 -10.00
CA PHE A 128 7.24 1.19 -8.96
C PHE A 128 6.60 1.01 -7.58
N ASP A 129 7.13 0.05 -6.81
CA ASP A 129 6.71 -0.18 -5.43
C ASP A 129 6.95 1.08 -4.60
N SER A 130 5.88 1.66 -4.07
CA SER A 130 5.87 2.91 -3.31
C SER A 130 5.45 2.71 -1.85
N GLN A 131 5.50 1.47 -1.33
CA GLN A 131 5.20 1.16 0.07
C GLN A 131 6.04 2.01 1.05
N GLY A 132 7.31 2.19 0.78
CA GLY A 132 8.22 3.02 1.59
C GLY A 132 8.13 4.52 1.30
N SER A 133 7.19 4.96 0.47
CA SER A 133 7.03 6.35 0.05
C SER A 133 5.68 6.93 0.48
N ILE A 134 5.15 6.43 1.62
CA ILE A 134 3.95 6.95 2.27
C ILE A 134 4.37 7.88 3.40
N TYR A 135 3.74 9.06 3.44
CA TYR A 135 3.99 10.12 4.41
C TYR A 135 2.66 10.52 5.07
N VAL A 136 2.75 10.99 6.30
CA VAL A 136 1.63 11.63 7.01
C VAL A 136 2.11 13.03 7.40
N ASP A 137 1.44 14.06 6.92
CA ASP A 137 1.80 15.48 7.13
C ASP A 137 3.27 15.79 6.79
N GLY A 138 3.81 15.16 5.75
CA GLY A 138 5.18 15.36 5.28
C GLY A 138 6.25 14.56 6.02
N VAL A 139 5.90 13.77 7.05
CA VAL A 139 6.81 12.87 7.77
C VAL A 139 6.61 11.43 7.29
N ARG A 140 7.70 10.73 6.99
CA ARG A 140 7.67 9.34 6.49
C ARG A 140 6.98 8.40 7.48
N ASP A 141 6.10 7.55 6.97
CA ASP A 141 5.46 6.46 7.71
C ASP A 141 5.85 5.10 7.13
N LEU A 142 6.80 4.43 7.77
CA LEU A 142 7.37 3.15 7.31
C LEU A 142 6.54 1.93 7.68
N SER A 143 5.53 2.09 8.55
CA SER A 143 4.77 0.95 9.06
C SER A 143 3.94 0.26 7.98
N SER A 144 3.99 -1.06 7.96
CA SER A 144 3.09 -1.88 7.14
C SER A 144 1.76 -2.01 7.86
N GLN A 145 0.80 -1.19 7.46
CA GLN A 145 -0.55 -1.16 8.02
C GLN A 145 -1.59 -0.95 6.92
N THR A 146 -2.84 -1.25 7.22
CA THR A 146 -3.99 -0.83 6.43
C THR A 146 -4.52 0.47 7.03
N ARG A 147 -4.32 1.59 6.34
CA ARG A 147 -4.71 2.92 6.84
C ARG A 147 -6.16 3.19 6.57
N GLU A 148 -6.86 3.68 7.60
CA GLU A 148 -8.25 4.10 7.56
C GLU A 148 -8.38 5.59 7.19
N THR A 149 -9.53 5.97 6.61
CA THR A 149 -9.75 7.32 6.08
C THR A 149 -10.41 8.29 7.07
N PHE A 150 -10.83 7.84 8.25
CA PHE A 150 -11.64 8.65 9.19
C PHE A 150 -10.96 9.94 9.66
N ALA A 151 -9.62 9.95 9.77
CA ALA A 151 -8.82 11.09 10.21
C ALA A 151 -8.09 11.80 9.05
N ILE A 152 -8.41 11.47 7.79
CA ILE A 152 -7.77 12.02 6.59
C ILE A 152 -8.59 13.20 6.06
N ASP A 153 -7.93 14.34 5.85
CA ASP A 153 -8.48 15.52 5.18
C ASP A 153 -8.33 15.41 3.65
N SER A 154 -7.13 15.03 3.19
CA SER A 154 -6.86 14.78 1.77
C SER A 154 -5.66 13.83 1.60
N VAL A 155 -5.50 13.28 0.39
CA VAL A 155 -4.32 12.49 0.02
C VAL A 155 -3.67 13.11 -1.20
N GLN A 156 -2.43 13.55 -1.04
CA GLN A 156 -1.62 14.14 -2.11
C GLN A 156 -0.71 13.07 -2.71
N ILE A 157 -0.73 12.91 -4.03
CA ILE A 157 0.09 11.95 -4.76
C ILE A 157 0.98 12.73 -5.74
N VAL A 158 2.28 12.75 -5.45
CA VAL A 158 3.30 13.30 -6.36
C VAL A 158 3.87 12.15 -7.16
N ARG A 159 3.81 12.23 -8.49
CA ARG A 159 4.26 11.16 -9.38
C ARG A 159 5.63 11.45 -9.97
N GLY A 160 6.38 10.37 -10.26
CA GLY A 160 7.77 10.45 -10.71
C GLY A 160 8.77 10.50 -9.55
N SER A 161 10.08 10.50 -9.85
CA SER A 161 11.13 10.50 -8.83
C SER A 161 11.00 11.68 -7.87
N ASP A 162 10.93 11.40 -6.57
CA ASP A 162 10.63 12.41 -5.55
C ASP A 162 11.51 12.31 -4.29
N SER A 163 12.71 11.75 -4.41
CA SER A 163 13.64 11.63 -3.27
C SER A 163 14.16 12.97 -2.76
N THR A 164 14.02 14.05 -3.49
CA THR A 164 14.32 15.41 -2.99
C THR A 164 13.34 15.83 -1.90
N LEU A 165 12.05 15.54 -2.02
CA LEU A 165 11.02 15.81 -1.02
C LEU A 165 10.98 14.72 0.05
N GLY A 166 10.88 13.47 -0.38
CA GLY A 166 10.63 12.32 0.47
C GLY A 166 11.86 11.63 1.03
N GLY A 167 13.07 11.98 0.60
CA GLY A 167 14.30 11.26 0.94
C GLY A 167 14.42 9.91 0.23
N ARG A 168 15.12 8.97 0.83
CA ARG A 168 15.45 7.66 0.24
C ARG A 168 14.21 6.92 -0.31
N GLY A 169 14.34 6.28 -1.49
CA GLY A 169 13.36 5.34 -2.05
C GLY A 169 12.48 5.93 -3.12
N SER A 170 11.68 6.79 -3.04
CA SER A 170 10.64 7.45 -3.85
C SER A 170 10.83 7.46 -5.38
N ALA A 171 11.07 6.30 -5.98
CA ALA A 171 11.33 6.17 -7.42
C ALA A 171 10.06 6.43 -8.28
N GLY A 172 8.92 5.92 -7.85
CA GLY A 172 7.62 6.09 -8.53
C GLY A 172 6.89 7.37 -8.14
N GLY A 173 7.20 7.91 -6.97
CA GLY A 173 6.54 9.06 -6.40
C GLY A 173 6.30 8.91 -4.90
N THR A 174 5.55 9.86 -4.33
CA THR A 174 5.20 9.90 -2.92
C THR A 174 3.69 10.01 -2.73
N ILE A 175 3.19 9.45 -1.64
CA ILE A 175 1.82 9.59 -1.17
C ILE A 175 1.88 10.31 0.18
N ASN A 176 1.34 11.52 0.27
CA ASN A 176 1.28 12.29 1.50
C ASN A 176 -0.17 12.37 1.98
N ILE A 177 -0.42 11.82 3.15
CA ILE A 177 -1.70 11.84 3.84
C ILE A 177 -1.75 13.11 4.68
N ILE A 178 -2.76 13.93 4.46
CA ILE A 178 -2.99 15.16 5.22
C ILE A 178 -4.02 14.86 6.30
N SER A 179 -3.64 15.09 7.54
CA SER A 179 -4.47 14.84 8.72
C SER A 179 -5.51 15.95 8.93
N LYS A 180 -6.68 15.59 9.46
CA LYS A 180 -7.68 16.54 9.95
C LYS A 180 -7.18 17.17 11.24
N LEU A 181 -6.76 18.42 11.18
CA LEU A 181 -6.28 19.20 12.34
C LEU A 181 -7.33 20.22 12.80
N PRO A 182 -7.21 20.79 14.04
CA PRO A 182 -8.10 21.82 14.54
C PRO A 182 -8.14 23.05 13.62
N LYS A 183 -9.34 23.59 13.44
CA LYS A 183 -9.64 24.79 12.65
C LYS A 183 -10.43 25.79 13.51
N GLU A 184 -10.53 27.03 13.04
CA GLU A 184 -11.41 28.01 13.64
C GLU A 184 -12.89 27.58 13.56
N GLY A 185 -13.67 28.00 14.54
CA GLY A 185 -15.10 27.68 14.62
C GLY A 185 -15.39 26.31 15.25
N THR A 186 -16.64 26.13 15.67
CA THR A 186 -17.16 24.87 16.20
C THR A 186 -18.04 24.21 15.14
N PHE A 187 -17.71 22.98 14.77
CA PHE A 187 -18.45 22.20 13.79
C PHE A 187 -18.25 20.71 14.04
N GLY A 188 -19.14 19.89 13.52
CA GLY A 188 -18.99 18.47 13.66
C GLY A 188 -19.82 17.66 12.67
N SER A 189 -19.47 16.39 12.53
CA SER A 189 -20.26 15.40 11.80
C SER A 189 -20.20 14.05 12.46
N VAL A 190 -21.30 13.32 12.40
CA VAL A 190 -21.37 11.89 12.76
C VAL A 190 -22.05 11.17 11.61
N THR A 191 -21.42 10.12 11.11
CA THR A 191 -21.96 9.30 10.03
C THR A 191 -22.13 7.87 10.51
N ALA A 192 -23.33 7.32 10.39
CA ALA A 192 -23.64 5.91 10.64
C ALA A 192 -24.03 5.23 9.33
N SER A 193 -23.45 4.07 9.05
CA SER A 193 -23.69 3.30 7.83
C SER A 193 -24.02 1.85 8.14
N TYR A 194 -24.96 1.27 7.37
CA TYR A 194 -25.33 -0.14 7.46
C TYR A 194 -25.63 -0.69 6.05
N GLY A 195 -25.24 -1.94 5.77
CA GLY A 195 -25.42 -2.50 4.46
C GLY A 195 -25.21 -4.01 4.31
N GLU A 196 -25.08 -4.44 3.06
CA GLU A 196 -24.81 -5.83 2.68
C GLU A 196 -23.52 -6.34 3.31
N ALA A 197 -23.40 -7.67 3.47
CA ALA A 197 -22.25 -8.34 4.10
C ALA A 197 -21.97 -7.82 5.54
N ASP A 198 -23.04 -7.64 6.30
CA ASP A 198 -23.02 -7.17 7.70
C ASP A 198 -22.20 -5.87 7.91
N TYR A 199 -22.14 -5.03 6.85
CA TYR A 199 -21.41 -3.77 6.86
C TYR A 199 -21.97 -2.81 7.91
N LYS A 200 -21.16 -2.44 8.88
CA LYS A 200 -21.50 -1.50 9.96
C LYS A 200 -20.32 -0.55 10.13
N ARG A 201 -20.59 0.75 10.01
CA ARG A 201 -19.53 1.75 10.20
C ARG A 201 -20.10 3.00 10.85
N VAL A 202 -19.41 3.47 11.89
CA VAL A 202 -19.69 4.77 12.53
C VAL A 202 -18.42 5.58 12.53
N THR A 203 -18.48 6.81 12.04
CA THR A 203 -17.40 7.80 12.12
C THR A 203 -17.91 9.09 12.74
N ALA A 204 -17.06 9.74 13.51
CA ALA A 204 -17.31 11.05 14.08
C ALA A 204 -16.12 11.99 13.80
N ASP A 205 -16.39 13.28 13.60
CA ASP A 205 -15.38 14.33 13.44
C ASP A 205 -15.94 15.61 14.13
N LEU A 206 -15.32 16.00 15.23
CA LEU A 206 -15.77 17.10 16.06
C LEU A 206 -14.62 18.11 16.22
N ASN A 207 -14.86 19.36 15.82
CA ASN A 207 -13.96 20.49 16.02
C ASN A 207 -14.63 21.49 16.98
N ILE A 208 -13.96 21.83 18.06
CA ILE A 208 -14.47 22.71 19.12
C ILE A 208 -13.51 23.88 19.28
N ALA A 209 -13.95 25.06 18.93
CA ALA A 209 -13.24 26.31 19.25
C ALA A 209 -13.42 26.61 20.74
N ILE A 210 -12.36 26.41 21.54
CA ILE A 210 -12.35 26.69 23.00
C ILE A 210 -12.23 28.19 23.22
N THR A 211 -11.38 28.84 22.43
CA THR A 211 -11.21 30.28 22.30
C THR A 211 -10.95 30.64 20.83
N PRO A 212 -10.94 31.93 20.44
CA PRO A 212 -10.56 32.29 19.07
C PRO A 212 -9.21 31.77 18.61
N THR A 213 -8.28 31.49 19.53
CA THR A 213 -6.92 31.03 19.24
C THR A 213 -6.64 29.62 19.71
N ILE A 214 -7.60 28.91 20.30
CA ILE A 214 -7.42 27.53 20.81
C ILE A 214 -8.59 26.69 20.30
N ALA A 215 -8.27 25.63 19.57
CA ALA A 215 -9.25 24.65 19.12
C ALA A 215 -8.79 23.22 19.38
N PHE A 216 -9.77 22.38 19.71
CA PHE A 216 -9.61 20.94 19.86
C PHE A 216 -10.42 20.23 18.77
N ARG A 217 -9.83 19.21 18.15
CA ARG A 217 -10.54 18.37 17.19
C ARG A 217 -10.32 16.90 17.51
N VAL A 218 -11.36 16.09 17.36
CA VAL A 218 -11.26 14.65 17.57
C VAL A 218 -12.05 13.92 16.50
N GLN A 219 -11.44 12.88 15.94
CA GLN A 219 -12.09 11.95 15.04
C GLN A 219 -12.18 10.58 15.71
N GLY A 220 -13.26 9.82 15.41
CA GLY A 220 -13.49 8.48 15.90
C GLY A 220 -13.98 7.55 14.80
N LEU A 221 -13.66 6.27 14.94
CA LEU A 221 -14.06 5.19 14.04
C LEU A 221 -14.47 3.96 14.83
N TRP A 222 -15.58 3.35 14.44
CA TRP A 222 -15.93 1.96 14.71
C TRP A 222 -16.42 1.30 13.42
N HIS A 223 -15.90 0.12 13.09
CA HIS A 223 -16.17 -0.58 11.84
C HIS A 223 -16.20 -2.09 12.04
N ASP A 224 -17.23 -2.75 11.52
CA ASP A 224 -17.40 -4.22 11.51
C ASP A 224 -18.04 -4.60 10.17
N GLN A 225 -17.41 -5.51 9.42
CA GLN A 225 -17.97 -6.00 8.16
C GLN A 225 -17.51 -7.42 7.85
N ASP A 226 -18.33 -8.13 7.10
CA ASP A 226 -17.94 -9.27 6.27
C ASP A 226 -17.62 -8.79 4.84
N PHE A 227 -17.02 -9.65 4.01
CA PHE A 227 -16.72 -9.30 2.62
C PHE A 227 -17.69 -9.96 1.64
N ALA A 228 -18.45 -9.16 0.91
CA ALA A 228 -19.45 -9.64 -0.04
C ALA A 228 -18.84 -10.62 -1.06
N GLY A 229 -19.47 -11.78 -1.20
CA GLY A 229 -19.06 -12.83 -2.12
C GLY A 229 -17.84 -13.63 -1.67
N ARG A 230 -17.44 -13.55 -0.38
CA ARG A 230 -16.38 -14.39 0.22
C ARG A 230 -16.91 -15.16 1.41
N ASP A 231 -16.48 -16.42 1.57
CA ASP A 231 -16.79 -17.21 2.75
C ASP A 231 -15.82 -16.86 3.89
N ALA A 232 -16.35 -16.74 5.11
CA ALA A 232 -15.59 -16.58 6.35
C ALA A 232 -14.74 -15.29 6.52
N ILE A 233 -14.58 -14.45 5.52
CA ILE A 233 -13.72 -13.24 5.56
C ILE A 233 -14.43 -12.08 6.27
N TRP A 234 -13.76 -11.48 7.24
CA TRP A 234 -14.30 -10.35 8.01
C TRP A 234 -13.19 -9.38 8.42
N ALA A 235 -13.57 -8.12 8.73
CA ALA A 235 -12.67 -7.10 9.29
C ALA A 235 -13.39 -6.29 10.36
N ARG A 236 -12.72 -6.04 11.49
CA ARG A 236 -13.18 -5.22 12.61
C ARG A 236 -12.10 -4.22 12.95
N ARG A 237 -12.49 -2.94 13.03
CA ARG A 237 -11.55 -1.86 13.28
C ARG A 237 -12.17 -0.82 14.19
N TRP A 238 -11.33 -0.21 15.03
CA TRP A 238 -11.71 0.98 15.76
C TRP A 238 -10.50 1.91 15.88
N GLY A 239 -10.76 3.20 15.99
CA GLY A 239 -9.69 4.18 16.10
C GLY A 239 -10.18 5.53 16.57
N PHE A 240 -9.24 6.35 17.02
CA PHE A 240 -9.51 7.75 17.37
C PHE A 240 -8.27 8.62 17.13
N ALA A 241 -8.50 9.91 16.85
CA ALA A 241 -7.44 10.86 16.53
C ALA A 241 -7.74 12.24 17.15
N PRO A 242 -7.39 12.49 18.44
CA PRO A 242 -7.50 13.79 19.06
C PRO A 242 -6.36 14.72 18.66
N SER A 243 -6.62 15.99 18.56
CA SER A 243 -5.64 17.04 18.30
C SER A 243 -6.03 18.36 18.96
N LEU A 244 -5.02 19.14 19.37
CA LEU A 244 -5.17 20.45 20.00
C LEU A 244 -4.24 21.43 19.29
N THR A 245 -4.76 22.58 18.90
CA THR A 245 -3.95 23.70 18.41
C THR A 245 -4.12 24.91 19.33
N ILE A 246 -3.00 25.50 19.72
CA ILE A 246 -2.90 26.73 20.49
C ILE A 246 -2.23 27.79 19.61
N GLY A 247 -2.76 29.02 19.57
CA GLY A 247 -2.24 30.11 18.78
C GLY A 247 -2.79 30.14 17.33
N LEU A 248 -3.97 29.56 17.07
CA LEU A 248 -4.64 29.71 15.77
C LEU A 248 -4.76 31.16 15.37
N GLY A 249 -4.45 31.50 14.11
CA GLY A 249 -4.50 32.86 13.59
C GLY A 249 -3.44 33.80 14.19
N THR A 250 -2.46 33.30 14.97
CA THR A 250 -1.36 34.10 15.54
C THR A 250 -0.02 33.72 14.94
N ALA A 251 1.00 34.56 15.16
CA ALA A 251 2.35 34.28 14.64
C ALA A 251 3.01 33.02 15.22
N THR A 252 2.60 32.57 16.42
CA THR A 252 3.14 31.35 17.05
C THR A 252 2.02 30.35 17.25
N ARG A 253 2.21 29.16 16.67
CA ARG A 253 1.21 28.08 16.69
C ARG A 253 1.85 26.79 17.20
N LEU A 254 1.17 26.14 18.16
CA LEU A 254 1.52 24.81 18.66
C LEU A 254 0.38 23.85 18.35
N THR A 255 0.66 22.76 17.63
CA THR A 255 -0.30 21.68 17.39
C THR A 255 0.23 20.39 17.96
N ALA A 256 -0.55 19.74 18.81
CA ALA A 256 -0.30 18.40 19.32
C ALA A 256 -1.40 17.46 18.83
N SER A 257 -1.04 16.31 18.30
CA SER A 257 -1.99 15.31 17.82
C SER A 257 -1.55 13.89 18.21
N TYR A 258 -2.55 13.03 18.37
CA TYR A 258 -2.36 11.61 18.58
C TYR A 258 -3.31 10.84 17.66
N TYR A 259 -2.88 9.67 17.18
CA TYR A 259 -3.65 8.77 16.34
C TYR A 259 -3.51 7.35 16.85
N ARG A 260 -4.63 6.64 16.99
CA ARG A 260 -4.68 5.21 17.27
C ARG A 260 -5.63 4.50 16.33
N LEU A 261 -5.16 3.39 15.77
CA LEU A 261 -5.98 2.44 15.01
C LEU A 261 -5.68 1.03 15.49
N GLU A 262 -6.74 0.24 15.73
CA GLU A 262 -6.66 -1.18 16.03
C GLU A 262 -7.51 -1.95 15.02
N SER A 263 -6.96 -3.03 14.47
CA SER A 263 -7.56 -3.84 13.42
C SER A 263 -7.44 -5.32 13.76
N HIS A 264 -8.56 -6.04 13.66
CA HIS A 264 -8.66 -7.50 13.76
C HIS A 264 -9.34 -8.01 12.49
N GLU A 265 -8.72 -8.95 11.78
CA GLU A 265 -9.19 -9.39 10.48
C GLU A 265 -8.93 -10.90 10.28
N LEU A 266 -9.80 -11.55 9.51
CA LEU A 266 -9.46 -12.81 8.87
C LEU A 266 -8.97 -12.51 7.44
N PRO A 267 -7.66 -12.64 7.17
CA PRO A 267 -7.10 -12.23 5.88
C PRO A 267 -7.47 -13.21 4.76
N ASP A 268 -7.78 -12.64 3.58
CA ASP A 268 -8.05 -13.40 2.36
C ASP A 268 -6.78 -13.63 1.56
N SER A 269 -6.49 -14.88 1.21
CA SER A 269 -5.37 -15.27 0.34
C SER A 269 -5.76 -15.47 -1.13
N GLY A 270 -7.05 -15.42 -1.50
CA GLY A 270 -7.53 -15.48 -2.88
C GLY A 270 -7.56 -16.89 -3.51
N ILE A 271 -7.31 -16.97 -4.83
CA ILE A 271 -7.49 -18.16 -5.66
C ILE A 271 -6.14 -18.57 -6.28
N PRO A 272 -5.76 -19.87 -6.25
CA PRO A 272 -4.50 -20.34 -6.84
C PRO A 272 -4.51 -20.23 -8.37
N TYR A 273 -3.34 -20.11 -9.00
CA TYR A 273 -3.22 -20.26 -10.45
C TYR A 273 -3.48 -21.70 -10.90
N LEU A 274 -4.04 -21.85 -12.12
CA LEU A 274 -4.36 -23.17 -12.66
C LEU A 274 -3.11 -23.96 -13.05
N TYR A 275 -2.14 -23.32 -13.71
CA TYR A 275 -0.98 -24.00 -14.29
C TYR A 275 0.33 -23.53 -13.68
N THR A 276 1.24 -24.48 -13.54
CA THR A 276 2.70 -24.27 -13.40
C THR A 276 3.38 -24.43 -14.77
N ILE A 277 4.67 -24.07 -14.87
CA ILE A 277 5.43 -24.27 -16.11
C ILE A 277 5.55 -25.75 -16.47
N ALA A 278 5.56 -26.64 -15.48
CA ALA A 278 5.69 -28.08 -15.67
C ALA A 278 4.45 -28.72 -16.33
N ASN A 279 3.26 -28.28 -15.95
CA ASN A 279 1.99 -28.87 -16.39
C ASN A 279 1.20 -28.00 -17.37
N ALA A 280 1.66 -26.79 -17.68
CA ALA A 280 1.01 -25.92 -18.65
C ALA A 280 0.93 -26.59 -20.03
N PRO A 281 -0.26 -26.63 -20.67
CA PRO A 281 -0.44 -27.29 -21.98
C PRO A 281 0.14 -26.44 -23.12
N GLY A 282 0.49 -27.13 -24.23
CA GLY A 282 0.93 -26.48 -25.47
C GLY A 282 2.37 -25.98 -25.45
N THR A 283 2.69 -25.11 -26.43
CA THR A 283 4.00 -24.49 -26.65
C THR A 283 3.86 -22.97 -26.87
N GLY A 284 4.99 -22.26 -26.89
CA GLY A 284 5.00 -20.80 -27.06
C GLY A 284 4.62 -20.03 -25.77
N ASN A 285 3.92 -18.91 -25.90
CA ASN A 285 3.49 -18.09 -24.78
C ASN A 285 2.17 -18.64 -24.22
N ILE A 286 2.17 -19.08 -22.99
CA ILE A 286 1.01 -19.66 -22.30
C ILE A 286 0.60 -18.71 -21.17
N TYR A 287 -0.68 -18.33 -21.13
CA TYR A 287 -1.24 -17.44 -20.12
C TYR A 287 -2.03 -18.27 -19.12
N THR A 288 -1.61 -18.25 -17.84
CA THR A 288 -2.35 -18.86 -16.75
C THR A 288 -3.04 -17.79 -15.91
N GLN A 289 -4.30 -18.05 -15.57
CA GLN A 289 -5.14 -17.24 -14.70
C GLN A 289 -5.43 -18.01 -13.42
N PRO A 290 -5.94 -17.33 -12.35
CA PRO A 290 -6.47 -18.04 -11.20
C PRO A 290 -7.54 -19.05 -11.61
N ALA A 291 -7.52 -20.20 -10.95
CA ALA A 291 -8.43 -21.32 -11.23
C ALA A 291 -9.84 -20.99 -10.72
N LEU A 292 -10.60 -20.19 -11.45
CA LEU A 292 -11.95 -19.75 -11.13
C LEU A 292 -12.96 -20.27 -12.14
N GLY A 293 -14.16 -20.66 -11.69
CA GLY A 293 -15.22 -21.19 -12.54
C GLY A 293 -15.11 -22.70 -12.77
N ARG A 294 -15.59 -23.18 -13.92
CA ARG A 294 -15.55 -24.61 -14.25
C ARG A 294 -14.14 -25.03 -14.65
N ILE A 295 -13.56 -25.97 -13.93
CA ILE A 295 -12.22 -26.49 -14.11
C ILE A 295 -12.30 -28.01 -14.31
N THR A 296 -11.53 -28.53 -15.28
CA THR A 296 -11.28 -29.96 -15.44
C THR A 296 -9.80 -30.21 -15.17
N THR A 297 -9.49 -31.09 -14.22
CA THR A 297 -8.13 -31.46 -13.82
C THR A 297 -7.51 -32.49 -14.76
N LEU A 298 -6.24 -32.82 -14.56
CA LEU A 298 -5.48 -33.75 -15.42
C LEU A 298 -6.10 -35.13 -15.46
N ASP A 299 -6.68 -35.62 -14.36
CA ASP A 299 -7.34 -36.93 -14.28
C ASP A 299 -8.78 -36.92 -14.84
N GLY A 300 -9.26 -35.79 -15.37
CA GLY A 300 -10.59 -35.62 -15.92
C GLY A 300 -11.66 -35.25 -14.91
N THR A 301 -11.33 -35.11 -13.63
CA THR A 301 -12.27 -34.62 -12.61
C THR A 301 -12.68 -33.18 -12.93
N THR A 302 -14.00 -32.95 -13.02
CA THR A 302 -14.56 -31.63 -13.32
C THR A 302 -15.32 -31.11 -12.11
N GLY A 303 -15.05 -29.87 -11.73
CA GLY A 303 -15.72 -29.17 -10.65
C GLY A 303 -15.85 -27.67 -10.93
N TYR A 304 -16.47 -26.94 -9.99
CA TYR A 304 -16.64 -25.49 -10.06
C TYR A 304 -15.92 -24.84 -8.88
N VAL A 305 -15.01 -23.93 -9.18
CA VAL A 305 -14.31 -23.10 -8.20
C VAL A 305 -15.10 -21.81 -8.04
N ALA A 306 -15.78 -21.67 -6.90
CA ALA A 306 -16.57 -20.48 -6.59
C ALA A 306 -15.68 -19.31 -6.18
N ARG A 307 -16.13 -18.06 -6.45
CA ARG A 307 -15.45 -16.88 -5.95
C ARG A 307 -15.43 -16.80 -4.41
N SER A 308 -16.39 -17.46 -3.77
CA SER A 308 -16.53 -17.49 -2.32
C SER A 308 -15.52 -18.42 -1.63
N ASN A 309 -14.89 -19.34 -2.37
CA ASN A 309 -14.00 -20.34 -1.78
C ASN A 309 -12.88 -19.68 -0.96
N PHE A 310 -12.79 -20.07 0.30
CA PHE A 310 -11.72 -19.70 1.22
C PHE A 310 -10.86 -20.94 1.53
N TYR A 311 -9.58 -20.88 1.19
CA TYR A 311 -8.64 -22.00 1.36
C TYR A 311 -7.88 -21.97 2.69
N GLY A 312 -8.06 -20.90 3.50
CA GLY A 312 -7.51 -20.77 4.84
C GLY A 312 -8.25 -21.58 5.90
N LEU A 313 -7.95 -21.32 7.17
CA LEU A 313 -8.57 -21.93 8.34
C LEU A 313 -9.19 -20.82 9.21
N ALA A 314 -10.51 -20.73 9.21
CA ALA A 314 -11.27 -19.67 9.87
C ALA A 314 -11.05 -19.60 11.39
N ASP A 315 -10.85 -20.78 12.03
CA ASP A 315 -10.66 -20.87 13.48
C ASP A 315 -9.21 -20.65 13.93
N ARG A 316 -8.26 -20.55 12.98
CA ARG A 316 -6.85 -20.40 13.28
C ARG A 316 -6.22 -19.15 12.68
N ASP A 317 -6.58 -18.81 11.41
CA ASP A 317 -5.97 -17.71 10.69
C ASP A 317 -6.49 -16.38 11.26
N PHE A 318 -5.62 -15.40 11.36
CA PHE A 318 -5.94 -14.08 11.88
C PHE A 318 -4.92 -13.05 11.41
N ARG A 319 -5.30 -11.79 11.50
CA ARG A 319 -4.42 -10.64 11.47
C ARG A 319 -4.83 -9.64 12.53
N ASP A 320 -3.91 -9.30 13.42
CA ASP A 320 -4.04 -8.24 14.41
C ASP A 320 -3.01 -7.16 14.12
N ALA A 321 -3.43 -5.91 14.10
CA ALA A 321 -2.55 -4.77 13.90
C ALA A 321 -2.96 -3.60 14.78
N THR A 322 -1.97 -2.88 15.30
CA THR A 322 -2.18 -1.65 16.08
C THR A 322 -1.20 -0.59 15.59
N THR A 323 -1.67 0.64 15.46
CA THR A 323 -0.82 1.79 15.13
C THR A 323 -1.11 2.92 16.10
N ASP A 324 -0.05 3.46 16.70
CA ASP A 324 -0.04 4.63 17.57
C ASP A 324 0.91 5.67 16.97
N GLN A 325 0.48 6.94 16.86
CA GLN A 325 1.32 8.05 16.41
C GLN A 325 1.05 9.27 17.28
N ALA A 326 2.11 9.94 17.71
CA ALA A 326 2.04 11.22 18.41
C ALA A 326 2.89 12.25 17.65
N THR A 327 2.33 13.41 17.39
CA THR A 327 3.01 14.51 16.67
C THR A 327 2.89 15.80 17.45
N ILE A 328 4.01 16.52 17.58
CA ILE A 328 4.06 17.89 18.08
C ILE A 328 4.63 18.76 16.94
N ARG A 329 3.93 19.83 16.62
CA ARG A 329 4.32 20.83 15.62
C ARG A 329 4.32 22.19 16.24
N VAL A 330 5.42 22.91 16.07
CA VAL A 330 5.57 24.32 16.47
C VAL A 330 5.88 25.13 15.23
N GLU A 331 5.13 26.20 15.02
CA GLU A 331 5.32 27.14 13.90
C GLU A 331 5.45 28.55 14.44
N HIS A 332 6.38 29.33 13.87
CA HIS A 332 6.54 30.74 14.22
C HIS A 332 6.84 31.57 12.97
N ASP A 333 6.03 32.58 12.73
CA ASP A 333 6.22 33.53 11.63
C ASP A 333 7.30 34.53 12.04
N LEU A 334 8.51 34.37 11.47
CA LEU A 334 9.66 35.24 11.68
C LEU A 334 9.41 36.60 11.05
N THR A 335 8.74 36.61 9.91
CA THR A 335 8.25 37.79 9.18
C THR A 335 6.87 37.44 8.60
N PRO A 336 6.14 38.41 8.04
CA PRO A 336 4.86 38.11 7.38
C PRO A 336 4.97 37.09 6.21
N THR A 337 6.17 36.81 5.70
CA THR A 337 6.41 35.97 4.54
C THR A 337 7.35 34.79 4.80
N LEU A 338 7.95 34.70 5.99
CA LEU A 338 8.88 33.63 6.36
C LEU A 338 8.47 32.97 7.67
N THR A 339 8.28 31.65 7.65
CA THR A 339 7.89 30.83 8.80
C THR A 339 8.96 29.78 9.09
N ILE A 340 9.31 29.64 10.36
CA ILE A 340 10.06 28.48 10.87
C ILE A 340 9.09 27.48 11.49
N ARG A 341 9.30 26.19 11.18
CA ARG A 341 8.46 25.10 11.68
C ARG A 341 9.33 23.94 12.17
N ASN A 342 9.01 23.43 13.34
CA ASN A 342 9.55 22.15 13.82
C ASN A 342 8.42 21.12 13.92
N THR A 343 8.65 19.90 13.49
CA THR A 343 7.71 18.78 13.60
C THR A 343 8.43 17.57 14.17
N ALA A 344 8.05 17.17 15.38
CA ALA A 344 8.51 15.95 16.03
C ALA A 344 7.40 14.90 16.01
N ARG A 345 7.68 13.70 15.52
CA ARG A 345 6.73 12.57 15.45
C ARG A 345 7.33 11.30 16.02
N TRP A 346 6.61 10.70 16.94
CA TRP A 346 6.80 9.31 17.34
C TRP A 346 5.72 8.42 16.73
N SER A 347 6.10 7.21 16.30
CA SER A 347 5.15 6.20 15.84
C SER A 347 5.55 4.82 16.33
N HIS A 348 4.55 4.02 16.70
CA HIS A 348 4.67 2.61 17.07
C HIS A 348 3.60 1.81 16.34
N SER A 349 4.00 0.78 15.59
CA SER A 349 3.05 -0.10 14.90
C SER A 349 3.39 -1.54 15.18
N THR A 350 2.37 -2.32 15.50
CA THR A 350 2.48 -3.78 15.67
C THR A 350 1.68 -4.49 14.61
N GLN A 351 2.13 -5.66 14.20
CA GLN A 351 1.38 -6.56 13.33
C GLN A 351 1.66 -8.00 13.71
N ALA A 352 0.61 -8.82 13.79
CA ALA A 352 0.73 -10.26 13.96
C ALA A 352 -0.28 -10.96 13.05
N TYR A 353 0.14 -11.98 12.32
CA TYR A 353 -0.77 -12.75 11.49
C TYR A 353 -0.30 -14.19 11.29
N ILE A 354 -1.28 -15.06 11.10
CA ILE A 354 -1.18 -16.39 10.51
C ILE A 354 -2.21 -16.42 9.41
N PHE A 355 -1.81 -16.70 8.16
CA PHE A 355 -2.76 -17.00 7.10
C PHE A 355 -2.17 -17.99 6.11
N LEU A 356 -3.06 -18.73 5.46
CA LEU A 356 -2.71 -19.76 4.51
C LEU A 356 -2.79 -19.22 3.08
N LEU A 357 -1.74 -19.48 2.33
CA LEU A 357 -1.65 -19.18 0.91
C LEU A 357 -2.07 -20.42 0.10
N PRO A 358 -2.95 -20.29 -0.90
CA PRO A 358 -3.26 -21.40 -1.79
C PRO A 358 -2.10 -21.61 -2.76
N ASP A 359 -1.32 -22.69 -2.55
CA ASP A 359 -0.11 -22.95 -3.32
C ASP A 359 -0.33 -24.01 -4.40
N ASP A 360 0.10 -23.69 -5.64
CA ASP A 360 0.03 -24.51 -6.85
C ASP A 360 1.38 -25.13 -7.24
N SER A 361 2.45 -24.90 -6.50
CA SER A 361 3.84 -24.99 -6.98
C SER A 361 4.31 -26.39 -7.42
N THR A 362 3.62 -27.47 -7.01
CA THR A 362 3.87 -28.83 -7.53
C THR A 362 2.91 -29.27 -8.62
N GLY A 363 2.04 -28.37 -9.06
CA GLY A 363 1.00 -28.70 -10.04
C GLY A 363 -0.21 -29.41 -9.43
N ASN A 364 -0.39 -29.33 -8.11
CA ASN A 364 -1.49 -29.96 -7.37
C ASN A 364 -2.88 -29.41 -7.73
N VAL A 365 -2.96 -28.22 -8.32
CA VAL A 365 -4.24 -27.59 -8.73
C VAL A 365 -4.74 -28.28 -10.01
N PHE A 366 -3.98 -28.24 -11.09
CA PHE A 366 -4.36 -28.89 -12.35
C PHE A 366 -4.04 -30.39 -12.36
N GLY A 367 -2.94 -30.79 -11.76
CA GLY A 367 -2.31 -32.09 -11.82
C GLY A 367 -0.90 -32.01 -12.40
N ASN A 368 -0.09 -33.03 -12.18
CA ASN A 368 1.30 -33.03 -12.62
C ASN A 368 1.66 -34.31 -13.39
N PRO A 369 1.73 -34.25 -14.73
CA PRO A 369 2.00 -35.41 -15.55
C PRO A 369 3.45 -35.95 -15.43
N ALA A 370 4.35 -35.14 -14.84
CA ALA A 370 5.75 -35.53 -14.66
C ALA A 370 5.97 -36.43 -13.44
N ILE A 371 4.97 -36.53 -12.53
CA ILE A 371 5.03 -37.42 -11.37
C ILE A 371 4.36 -38.75 -11.71
N ALA A 372 5.10 -39.82 -11.64
CA ALA A 372 4.54 -41.16 -11.86
C ALA A 372 3.47 -41.48 -10.81
N SER A 373 2.39 -42.12 -11.26
CA SER A 373 1.34 -42.61 -10.37
C SER A 373 1.93 -43.57 -9.33
N GLY A 374 1.53 -43.43 -8.06
CA GLY A 374 2.04 -44.26 -6.97
C GLY A 374 3.42 -43.84 -6.42
N THR A 375 4.00 -42.75 -6.92
CA THR A 375 5.21 -42.18 -6.28
C THR A 375 4.96 -41.89 -4.79
N ILE A 376 5.82 -42.42 -3.94
CA ILE A 376 5.73 -42.21 -2.49
C ILE A 376 6.58 -41.02 -2.05
N ASN A 377 6.00 -40.12 -1.31
CA ASN A 377 6.72 -39.03 -0.65
C ASN A 377 7.56 -39.64 0.50
N LYS A 378 8.88 -39.57 0.39
CA LYS A 378 9.79 -40.18 1.38
C LYS A 378 9.69 -39.53 2.78
N THR A 379 9.19 -38.29 2.86
CA THR A 379 9.06 -37.57 4.13
C THR A 379 7.79 -37.95 4.88
N THR A 380 6.67 -38.09 4.16
CA THR A 380 5.36 -38.37 4.75
C THR A 380 4.95 -39.83 4.66
N GLY A 381 5.53 -40.58 3.73
CA GLY A 381 5.10 -41.93 3.38
C GLY A 381 3.81 -41.97 2.54
N GLY A 382 3.24 -40.80 2.19
CA GLY A 382 2.00 -40.70 1.42
C GLY A 382 2.22 -40.84 -0.08
N ALA A 383 1.21 -41.36 -0.79
CA ALA A 383 1.22 -41.41 -2.24
C ALA A 383 0.96 -40.05 -2.86
N ALA A 384 1.74 -39.64 -3.85
CA ALA A 384 1.59 -38.34 -4.52
C ALA A 384 0.22 -38.26 -5.23
N LEU A 385 -0.44 -37.11 -5.08
CA LEU A 385 -1.69 -36.77 -5.76
C LEU A 385 -1.37 -36.11 -7.11
N THR A 386 -1.34 -36.93 -8.14
CA THR A 386 -0.91 -36.51 -9.50
C THR A 386 -2.05 -35.98 -10.35
N GLY A 387 -3.30 -36.35 -10.05
CA GLY A 387 -4.48 -36.01 -10.85
C GLY A 387 -4.93 -34.58 -10.83
N GLY A 388 -4.58 -33.84 -9.78
CA GLY A 388 -5.03 -32.46 -9.56
C GLY A 388 -6.23 -32.36 -8.63
N GLY A 389 -6.83 -31.16 -8.54
CA GLY A 389 -8.01 -30.87 -7.72
C GLY A 389 -7.73 -30.58 -6.24
N TYR A 390 -6.48 -30.30 -5.89
CA TYR A 390 -6.06 -29.99 -4.52
C TYR A 390 -5.32 -28.66 -4.44
N VAL A 391 -5.44 -28.02 -3.28
CA VAL A 391 -4.73 -26.79 -2.93
C VAL A 391 -3.89 -27.07 -1.70
N TRP A 392 -2.59 -26.79 -1.78
CA TRP A 392 -1.72 -26.84 -0.61
C TRP A 392 -1.93 -25.57 0.24
N ARG A 393 -2.23 -25.76 1.51
CA ARG A 393 -2.35 -24.70 2.53
C ARG A 393 -0.97 -24.32 3.04
N ARG A 394 -0.28 -23.48 2.27
CA ARG A 394 1.04 -23.01 2.65
C ARG A 394 0.93 -21.88 3.67
N GLY A 395 1.52 -22.06 4.85
CA GLY A 395 1.49 -21.05 5.91
C GLY A 395 2.36 -19.84 5.57
N ASN A 396 1.82 -18.69 5.85
CA ASN A 396 2.55 -17.42 5.92
C ASN A 396 2.29 -16.81 7.30
N THR A 397 3.34 -16.65 8.08
CA THR A 397 3.24 -16.20 9.46
C THR A 397 4.22 -15.09 9.75
N ARG A 398 3.78 -14.11 10.52
CA ARG A 398 4.62 -13.01 10.98
C ARG A 398 4.08 -12.43 12.26
N TYR A 399 4.95 -11.99 13.14
CA TYR A 399 4.66 -10.98 14.13
C TYR A 399 5.82 -9.98 14.16
N GLY A 400 5.56 -8.77 14.60
CA GLY A 400 6.60 -7.75 14.72
C GLY A 400 6.05 -6.41 15.12
N TYR A 401 6.97 -5.48 15.27
CA TYR A 401 6.67 -4.08 15.48
C TYR A 401 7.70 -3.20 14.79
N SER A 402 7.31 -1.98 14.50
CA SER A 402 8.18 -0.91 14.05
C SER A 402 7.98 0.34 14.92
N ASP A 403 9.10 0.93 15.33
CA ASP A 403 9.17 2.22 16.04
C ASP A 403 9.88 3.24 15.16
N ALA A 404 9.41 4.46 15.16
CA ALA A 404 10.13 5.58 14.56
C ALA A 404 10.00 6.84 15.42
N LEU A 405 11.08 7.59 15.47
CA LEU A 405 11.13 8.96 16.00
C LEU A 405 11.75 9.84 14.91
N THR A 406 11.00 10.83 14.44
CA THR A 406 11.46 11.78 13.43
C THR A 406 11.31 13.19 13.96
N ASP A 407 12.35 14.00 13.78
CA ASP A 407 12.34 15.43 14.04
C ASP A 407 12.77 16.18 12.79
N GLN A 408 11.97 17.15 12.37
CA GLN A 408 12.16 17.91 11.16
C GLN A 408 12.02 19.42 11.47
N ILE A 409 12.99 20.20 11.00
CA ILE A 409 12.96 21.67 11.07
C ILE A 409 12.96 22.23 9.66
N ASP A 410 12.06 23.15 9.39
CA ASP A 410 11.87 23.82 8.11
C ASP A 410 11.85 25.34 8.29
N LEU A 411 12.54 26.05 7.40
CA LEU A 411 12.35 27.48 7.15
C LEU A 411 11.78 27.63 5.74
N TYR A 412 10.60 28.20 5.63
CA TYR A 412 9.92 28.32 4.34
C TYR A 412 9.18 29.66 4.19
N GLY A 413 8.93 30.05 2.96
CA GLY A 413 8.22 31.27 2.62
C GLY A 413 8.76 31.96 1.39
N THR A 414 8.49 33.27 1.28
CA THR A 414 8.84 34.05 0.08
C THR A 414 9.70 35.27 0.42
N PHE A 415 10.59 35.63 -0.50
CA PHE A 415 11.37 36.88 -0.48
C PHE A 415 11.74 37.31 -1.92
N ASP A 416 12.16 38.55 -2.08
CA ASP A 416 12.56 39.13 -3.37
C ASP A 416 14.05 39.50 -3.39
N THR A 417 14.71 39.24 -4.52
CA THR A 417 16.08 39.67 -4.79
C THR A 417 16.13 40.46 -6.12
N GLY A 418 16.22 41.77 -6.04
CA GLY A 418 16.37 42.62 -7.25
C GLY A 418 15.22 42.48 -8.25
N GLY A 419 13.99 42.23 -7.80
CA GLY A 419 12.82 42.03 -8.66
C GLY A 419 12.55 40.58 -9.08
N ILE A 420 13.36 39.64 -8.64
CA ILE A 420 13.14 38.18 -8.81
C ILE A 420 12.51 37.69 -7.53
N LYS A 421 11.34 37.03 -7.63
CA LYS A 421 10.64 36.44 -6.51
C LYS A 421 11.12 35.01 -6.28
N HIS A 422 11.45 34.70 -5.03
CA HIS A 422 11.82 33.39 -4.54
C HIS A 422 10.76 32.83 -3.62
N SER A 423 10.39 31.58 -3.78
CA SER A 423 9.62 30.80 -2.80
C SER A 423 10.46 29.62 -2.38
N ILE A 424 10.87 29.62 -1.11
CA ILE A 424 11.88 28.69 -0.62
C ILE A 424 11.32 27.76 0.47
N ALA A 425 11.97 26.58 0.57
CA ALA A 425 11.94 25.73 1.74
C ALA A 425 13.34 25.16 1.99
N VAL A 426 13.90 25.41 3.14
CA VAL A 426 15.20 24.85 3.56
C VAL A 426 15.00 24.16 4.90
N GLY A 427 15.52 22.94 5.03
CA GLY A 427 15.31 22.22 6.27
C GLY A 427 16.33 21.11 6.53
N ALA A 428 16.20 20.56 7.72
CA ALA A 428 16.95 19.40 8.17
C ALA A 428 16.00 18.39 8.82
N GLU A 429 16.36 17.11 8.73
CA GLU A 429 15.56 16.00 9.27
C GLU A 429 16.50 15.01 9.94
N PHE A 430 16.10 14.58 11.14
CA PHE A 430 16.68 13.44 11.83
C PHE A 430 15.60 12.37 11.99
N SER A 431 15.91 11.11 11.67
CA SER A 431 15.05 9.99 12.02
C SER A 431 15.84 8.85 12.67
N TRP A 432 15.22 8.25 13.68
CA TRP A 432 15.60 6.99 14.26
C TRP A 432 14.48 6.00 14.04
N GLU A 433 14.82 4.82 13.50
CA GLU A 433 13.86 3.83 13.09
C GLU A 433 14.31 2.45 13.56
N LYS A 434 13.36 1.62 13.95
CA LYS A 434 13.61 0.27 14.43
C LYS A 434 12.48 -0.65 14.00
N ALA A 435 12.80 -1.83 13.50
CA ALA A 435 11.84 -2.88 13.22
C ALA A 435 12.33 -4.21 13.78
N ARG A 436 11.40 -4.99 14.33
CA ARG A 436 11.64 -6.36 14.80
C ARG A 436 10.59 -7.26 14.21
N ARG A 437 10.98 -8.43 13.76
CA ARG A 437 10.08 -9.42 13.20
C ARG A 437 10.47 -10.83 13.58
N GLY A 438 9.47 -11.63 13.94
CA GLY A 438 9.55 -13.07 14.11
C GLY A 438 8.48 -13.79 13.29
N THR A 439 8.42 -15.09 13.42
CA THR A 439 7.43 -15.95 12.80
C THR A 439 6.69 -16.76 13.86
N PHE A 440 5.51 -17.23 13.55
CA PHE A 440 4.86 -18.25 14.39
C PHE A 440 5.39 -19.62 13.97
N VAL A 441 5.60 -20.47 14.98
CA VAL A 441 6.11 -21.83 14.82
C VAL A 441 5.17 -22.81 15.51
N THR A 442 5.05 -24.02 14.95
CA THR A 442 4.43 -25.14 15.64
C THR A 442 5.52 -25.85 16.43
N ARG A 443 5.30 -26.02 17.74
CA ARG A 443 6.23 -26.83 18.54
C ARG A 443 5.96 -28.29 18.26
N GLY A 444 7.02 -29.03 17.97
CA GLY A 444 7.00 -30.46 17.82
C GLY A 444 6.81 -31.18 19.15
N TYR A 445 6.60 -32.48 19.08
CA TYR A 445 6.61 -33.30 20.27
C TYR A 445 8.01 -33.46 20.85
N LEU A 446 8.08 -33.68 22.14
CA LEU A 446 9.34 -33.99 22.81
C LEU A 446 9.86 -35.33 22.26
N ASN A 447 11.04 -35.33 21.66
CA ASN A 447 11.66 -36.56 21.20
C ASN A 447 12.00 -37.44 22.42
N PRO A 448 11.38 -38.60 22.62
CA PRO A 448 11.58 -39.39 23.81
C PRO A 448 13.00 -39.93 23.97
N SER A 449 13.76 -40.02 22.86
CA SER A 449 15.15 -40.51 22.86
C SER A 449 16.18 -39.43 23.19
N THR A 450 15.89 -38.17 22.88
CA THR A 450 16.84 -37.05 23.09
C THR A 450 16.39 -36.07 24.14
N GLY A 451 15.13 -36.10 24.58
CA GLY A 451 14.56 -35.11 25.45
C GLY A 451 14.43 -33.71 24.87
N VAL A 452 14.66 -33.56 23.57
CA VAL A 452 14.67 -32.28 22.86
C VAL A 452 13.32 -32.07 22.19
N GLU A 453 12.71 -30.92 22.43
CA GLU A 453 11.52 -30.48 21.72
C GLU A 453 11.87 -30.06 20.29
N THR A 454 11.25 -30.67 19.31
CA THR A 454 11.44 -30.29 17.91
C THR A 454 10.64 -29.04 17.62
N LEU A 455 11.29 -27.94 17.29
CA LEU A 455 10.65 -26.74 16.79
C LEU A 455 10.41 -26.91 15.29
N SER A 456 9.15 -26.78 14.87
CA SER A 456 8.79 -26.73 13.47
C SER A 456 8.47 -25.29 13.09
N THR A 457 8.93 -24.85 11.92
CA THR A 457 8.61 -23.53 11.35
C THR A 457 7.20 -23.50 10.75
N GLY A 458 6.26 -24.18 11.36
CA GLY A 458 4.86 -24.19 10.96
C GLY A 458 4.63 -24.77 9.57
N ALA A 459 3.67 -24.23 8.86
CA ALA A 459 3.22 -24.76 7.58
C ALA A 459 4.27 -24.74 6.46
N ASN A 460 5.34 -23.97 6.57
CA ASN A 460 6.44 -23.95 5.57
C ASN A 460 7.20 -25.28 5.52
N THR A 461 7.11 -26.11 6.54
CA THR A 461 7.73 -27.42 6.59
C THR A 461 6.82 -28.53 6.07
N SER A 462 5.53 -28.25 5.84
CA SER A 462 4.59 -29.27 5.37
C SER A 462 4.98 -29.72 3.96
N PRO A 463 5.06 -31.04 3.70
CA PRO A 463 5.19 -31.57 2.35
C PRO A 463 3.98 -31.18 1.53
N ARG A 464 4.19 -31.08 0.25
CA ARG A 464 3.14 -30.76 -0.70
C ARG A 464 2.13 -31.88 -0.82
N CYS A 465 0.97 -31.59 -1.39
CA CYS A 465 -0.19 -32.47 -1.39
C CYS A 465 0.15 -33.95 -1.75
N ASP A 466 -0.05 -34.80 -0.80
CA ASP A 466 -0.06 -36.25 -0.89
C ASP A 466 -1.19 -36.81 -0.01
N THR A 467 -1.38 -38.12 0.02
CA THR A 467 -2.46 -38.77 0.77
C THR A 467 -2.40 -38.50 2.28
N VAL A 468 -1.20 -38.39 2.85
CA VAL A 468 -1.03 -38.08 4.28
C VAL A 468 -1.35 -36.64 4.56
N THR A 469 -0.87 -35.69 3.73
CA THR A 469 -1.10 -34.26 3.94
C THR A 469 -2.56 -33.86 3.77
N VAL A 470 -3.31 -34.58 2.89
CA VAL A 470 -4.77 -34.39 2.80
C VAL A 470 -5.47 -34.87 4.08
N SER A 471 -5.13 -36.07 4.57
CA SER A 471 -5.74 -36.60 5.80
C SER A 471 -5.40 -35.78 7.04
N ARG A 472 -4.34 -34.99 6.99
CA ARG A 472 -3.91 -34.06 8.06
C ARG A 472 -4.24 -32.61 7.78
N TYR A 473 -5.10 -32.31 6.79
CA TYR A 473 -5.62 -30.98 6.46
C TYR A 473 -4.60 -29.96 5.97
N TYR A 474 -3.37 -30.38 5.61
CA TYR A 474 -2.41 -29.48 4.94
C TYR A 474 -2.75 -29.20 3.48
N CYS A 475 -3.58 -30.04 2.90
CA CYS A 475 -4.17 -29.82 1.58
C CYS A 475 -5.69 -29.88 1.70
N THR A 476 -6.38 -29.16 0.85
CA THR A 476 -7.84 -29.12 0.78
C THR A 476 -8.32 -29.30 -0.66
N SER A 477 -9.59 -29.58 -0.86
CA SER A 477 -10.20 -29.62 -2.18
C SER A 477 -10.13 -28.26 -2.87
N LEU A 478 -9.79 -28.23 -4.15
CA LEU A 478 -9.90 -27.05 -5.01
C LEU A 478 -11.36 -26.57 -5.14
N PHE A 479 -12.30 -27.52 -5.24
CA PHE A 479 -13.70 -27.25 -5.55
C PHE A 479 -14.57 -27.00 -4.32
N ASN A 480 -14.27 -27.67 -3.22
CA ASN A 480 -15.05 -27.58 -1.98
C ASN A 480 -14.10 -27.55 -0.77
N PRO A 481 -13.40 -26.44 -0.55
CA PRO A 481 -12.54 -26.31 0.62
C PRO A 481 -13.39 -26.24 1.91
N ASN A 482 -12.89 -26.85 3.00
CA ASN A 482 -13.52 -26.70 4.32
C ASN A 482 -12.67 -25.73 5.17
N PRO A 483 -13.15 -24.52 5.45
CA PRO A 483 -12.42 -23.53 6.25
C PRO A 483 -12.35 -23.88 7.75
N TYR A 484 -13.06 -24.90 8.20
CA TYR A 484 -13.11 -25.35 9.60
C TYR A 484 -12.37 -26.67 9.83
N ASP A 485 -11.50 -27.08 8.88
CA ASP A 485 -10.60 -28.21 9.09
C ASP A 485 -9.66 -27.96 10.26
N PRO A 486 -9.38 -28.96 11.12
CA PRO A 486 -8.44 -28.79 12.21
C PRO A 486 -7.00 -28.63 11.70
N TRP A 487 -6.21 -27.83 12.42
CA TRP A 487 -4.79 -27.70 12.14
C TRP A 487 -3.98 -28.69 12.98
N VAL A 488 -3.19 -29.53 12.33
CA VAL A 488 -2.35 -30.55 12.97
C VAL A 488 -0.90 -30.41 12.51
N ASN A 489 0.04 -30.76 13.39
CA ASN A 489 1.46 -30.80 13.06
C ASN A 489 1.88 -32.19 12.62
N TYR A 490 1.83 -32.45 11.31
CA TYR A 490 2.17 -33.78 10.77
C TYR A 490 3.66 -34.15 10.97
N ALA A 491 4.55 -33.18 11.12
CA ALA A 491 6.00 -33.43 11.24
C ALA A 491 6.42 -33.95 12.61
N SER A 492 5.65 -33.64 13.66
CA SER A 492 6.03 -33.94 15.03
C SER A 492 5.05 -34.82 15.79
N ASP A 493 3.82 -35.01 15.29
CA ASP A 493 2.84 -35.83 15.95
C ASP A 493 1.92 -36.52 14.93
N THR A 494 1.40 -37.70 15.26
CA THR A 494 0.50 -38.46 14.42
C THR A 494 -0.98 -38.24 14.75
N SER A 495 -1.29 -37.41 15.76
CA SER A 495 -2.66 -37.11 16.16
C SER A 495 -3.38 -36.27 15.11
N THR A 496 -4.69 -36.27 15.15
CA THR A 496 -5.57 -35.38 14.40
C THR A 496 -6.04 -34.16 15.21
N SER A 497 -5.52 -34.02 16.44
CA SER A 497 -5.82 -32.89 17.31
C SER A 497 -5.12 -31.61 16.81
N PRO A 498 -5.72 -30.43 17.01
CA PRO A 498 -5.09 -29.17 16.65
C PRO A 498 -3.72 -28.99 17.32
N SER A 499 -2.73 -28.52 16.54
CA SER A 499 -1.40 -28.21 17.07
C SER A 499 -1.33 -26.77 17.56
N ALA A 500 -0.66 -26.56 18.70
CA ALA A 500 -0.37 -25.21 19.19
C ALA A 500 0.60 -24.48 18.24
N ILE A 501 0.27 -23.23 17.90
CA ILE A 501 1.14 -22.32 17.16
C ILE A 501 1.54 -21.20 18.12
N VAL A 502 2.85 -20.99 18.26
CA VAL A 502 3.43 -20.02 19.20
C VAL A 502 4.42 -19.13 18.50
N LYS A 503 4.71 -17.96 19.06
CA LYS A 503 5.76 -17.07 18.56
C LYS A 503 7.12 -17.77 18.63
N SER A 504 7.98 -17.53 17.64
CA SER A 504 9.40 -17.90 17.69
C SER A 504 10.09 -17.27 18.92
N LEU A 505 11.24 -17.78 19.30
CA LEU A 505 11.99 -17.22 20.42
C LEU A 505 12.49 -15.81 20.07
N PRO A 506 12.64 -14.91 21.06
CA PRO A 506 13.19 -13.56 20.83
C PRO A 506 14.57 -13.57 20.14
N LEU A 507 15.37 -14.61 20.36
CA LEU A 507 16.66 -14.81 19.71
C LEU A 507 16.56 -15.07 18.20
N GLU A 508 15.42 -15.64 17.76
CA GLU A 508 15.13 -15.95 16.35
C GLU A 508 14.54 -14.76 15.60
N GLU A 509 14.27 -13.65 16.29
CA GLU A 509 13.76 -12.43 15.67
C GLU A 509 14.85 -11.71 14.88
N THR A 510 14.52 -11.28 13.66
CA THR A 510 15.38 -10.34 12.92
C THR A 510 15.15 -8.93 13.43
N GLN A 511 16.24 -8.21 13.70
CA GLN A 511 16.24 -6.83 14.19
C GLN A 511 16.86 -5.93 13.14
N ASN A 512 16.15 -4.83 12.82
CA ASN A 512 16.64 -3.78 11.94
C ASN A 512 16.59 -2.46 12.68
N ASP A 513 17.69 -1.71 12.64
CA ASP A 513 17.80 -0.38 13.20
C ASP A 513 18.33 0.57 12.11
N ALA A 514 17.86 1.79 12.05
CA ALA A 514 18.38 2.80 11.15
C ALA A 514 18.36 4.20 11.76
N ASN A 515 19.32 5.01 11.30
CA ASN A 515 19.31 6.45 11.55
C ASN A 515 19.53 7.18 10.23
N THR A 516 18.75 8.26 10.04
CA THR A 516 18.92 9.16 8.89
C THR A 516 19.16 10.57 9.39
N VAL A 517 20.16 11.23 8.79
CA VAL A 517 20.36 12.66 8.93
C VAL A 517 20.32 13.25 7.54
N SER A 518 19.46 14.26 7.35
CA SER A 518 19.22 14.86 6.05
C SER A 518 19.26 16.37 6.12
N VAL A 519 19.70 16.99 5.01
CA VAL A 519 19.53 18.42 4.75
C VAL A 519 18.98 18.59 3.35
N TYR A 520 18.10 19.57 3.16
CA TYR A 520 17.45 19.83 1.88
C TYR A 520 17.15 21.30 1.66
N GLY A 521 16.99 21.66 0.40
CA GLY A 521 16.56 22.99 0.00
C GLY A 521 15.82 22.97 -1.32
N PHE A 522 14.79 23.79 -1.40
CA PHE A 522 13.95 24.00 -2.59
C PHE A 522 13.83 25.49 -2.84
N ASP A 523 13.79 25.89 -4.10
CA ASP A 523 13.52 27.25 -4.52
C ASP A 523 12.69 27.25 -5.80
N SER A 524 11.58 27.93 -5.76
CA SER A 524 10.77 28.28 -6.94
C SER A 524 11.05 29.75 -7.30
N ILE A 525 11.82 29.96 -8.35
CA ILE A 525 12.36 31.25 -8.77
C ILE A 525 11.50 31.79 -9.91
N THR A 526 10.73 32.83 -9.68
CA THR A 526 9.96 33.53 -10.70
C THR A 526 10.88 34.51 -11.42
N LEU A 527 11.47 34.06 -12.54
CA LEU A 527 12.39 34.84 -13.37
C LEU A 527 11.67 35.96 -14.12
N THR A 528 10.48 35.66 -14.64
CA THR A 528 9.52 36.58 -15.23
C THR A 528 8.12 36.11 -14.92
N PRO A 529 7.05 36.88 -15.08
CA PRO A 529 5.68 36.42 -14.89
C PRO A 529 5.32 35.17 -15.69
N GLN A 530 6.02 34.90 -16.79
CA GLN A 530 5.82 33.75 -17.67
C GLN A 530 6.81 32.59 -17.44
N LEU A 531 7.92 32.83 -16.73
CA LEU A 531 9.00 31.84 -16.65
C LEU A 531 9.42 31.59 -15.19
N ILE A 532 9.22 30.37 -14.71
CA ILE A 532 9.55 29.94 -13.36
C ILE A 532 10.58 28.80 -13.44
N LEU A 533 11.65 28.91 -12.66
CA LEU A 533 12.66 27.86 -12.48
C LEU A 533 12.48 27.22 -11.10
N ASN A 534 12.22 25.93 -11.05
CA ASN A 534 12.11 25.18 -9.81
C ASN A 534 13.37 24.33 -9.60
N LEU A 535 14.03 24.49 -8.47
CA LEU A 535 15.22 23.75 -8.10
C LEU A 535 15.00 23.05 -6.75
N GLY A 536 15.60 21.89 -6.58
CA GLY A 536 15.57 21.16 -5.31
C GLY A 536 16.80 20.26 -5.17
N ALA A 537 17.35 20.19 -3.99
CA ALA A 537 18.43 19.29 -3.65
C ALA A 537 18.25 18.73 -2.23
N ARG A 538 18.68 17.48 -2.02
CA ARG A 538 18.67 16.82 -0.73
C ARG A 538 19.89 15.91 -0.61
N PHE A 539 20.50 15.95 0.56
CA PHE A 539 21.53 15.00 0.98
C PHE A 539 21.02 14.22 2.18
N ASP A 540 21.11 12.87 2.11
CA ASP A 540 20.78 11.97 3.21
C ASP A 540 22.02 11.13 3.56
N ARG A 541 22.32 11.03 4.85
CA ARG A 541 23.24 10.04 5.41
C ARG A 541 22.41 8.99 6.13
N PHE A 542 22.25 7.83 5.50
CA PHE A 542 21.46 6.71 5.98
C PHE A 542 22.34 5.60 6.50
N LYS A 543 22.27 5.33 7.80
CA LYS A 543 22.94 4.20 8.44
C LYS A 543 21.92 3.15 8.82
N SER A 544 22.08 1.94 8.30
CA SER A 544 21.23 0.80 8.64
C SER A 544 22.04 -0.33 9.26
N VAL A 545 21.42 -1.05 10.18
CA VAL A 545 21.98 -2.20 10.89
C VAL A 545 20.95 -3.31 10.89
N ILE A 546 21.35 -4.51 10.50
CA ILE A 546 20.53 -5.71 10.64
C ILE A 546 21.24 -6.72 11.55
N THR A 547 20.49 -7.27 12.49
CA THR A 547 20.88 -8.42 13.32
C THR A 547 19.94 -9.56 12.92
N PRO A 548 20.39 -10.50 12.08
CA PRO A 548 19.58 -11.65 11.68
C PRO A 548 19.18 -12.50 12.89
N GLY A 549 17.99 -13.09 12.85
CA GLY A 549 17.55 -14.07 13.84
C GLY A 549 18.50 -15.28 13.86
N GLN A 550 18.77 -15.78 15.04
CA GLN A 550 19.63 -16.96 15.25
C GLN A 550 18.77 -18.21 15.15
N THR A 551 19.21 -19.21 14.40
CA THR A 551 18.65 -20.54 14.54
C THR A 551 19.16 -21.18 15.84
N TYR A 552 18.40 -22.09 16.43
CA TYR A 552 18.75 -22.80 17.67
C TYR A 552 20.16 -23.43 17.68
N VAL A 553 20.76 -23.58 16.50
CA VAL A 553 22.10 -24.19 16.31
C VAL A 553 23.19 -23.13 16.06
N ALA A 554 22.87 -21.87 15.82
CA ALA A 554 23.85 -20.82 15.52
C ALA A 554 24.33 -20.14 16.81
N THR A 555 25.59 -20.30 17.12
CA THR A 555 26.21 -19.87 18.38
C THR A 555 26.69 -18.41 18.41
N GLN A 556 26.55 -17.63 17.33
CA GLN A 556 27.09 -16.28 17.25
C GLN A 556 26.16 -15.30 16.56
N ALA A 557 25.74 -14.24 17.27
CA ALA A 557 25.00 -13.12 16.70
C ALA A 557 25.89 -12.32 15.74
N ILE A 558 25.48 -12.19 14.49
CA ILE A 558 26.14 -11.32 13.51
C ILE A 558 25.35 -10.03 13.38
N ARG A 559 26.03 -8.91 13.45
CA ARG A 559 25.50 -7.58 13.26
C ARG A 559 26.08 -6.99 11.99
N LEU A 560 25.26 -6.82 10.96
CA LEU A 560 25.63 -6.23 9.69
C LEU A 560 25.29 -4.73 9.71
N SER A 561 26.24 -3.87 9.40
CA SER A 561 26.06 -2.41 9.41
C SER A 561 26.53 -1.81 8.11
N ARG A 562 25.77 -0.86 7.59
CA ARG A 562 26.09 -0.13 6.37
C ARG A 562 25.69 1.35 6.52
N THR A 563 26.47 2.23 5.90
CA THR A 563 26.14 3.65 5.75
C THR A 563 26.15 4.01 4.27
N ASP A 564 25.07 4.63 3.81
CA ASP A 564 24.93 5.13 2.46
C ASP A 564 24.76 6.65 2.49
N GLU A 565 25.50 7.34 1.61
CA GLU A 565 25.38 8.76 1.38
C GLU A 565 24.67 8.98 0.05
N LEU A 566 23.54 9.69 0.11
CA LEU A 566 22.60 9.84 -1.02
C LEU A 566 22.45 11.30 -1.34
N PHE A 567 22.82 11.68 -2.55
CA PHE A 567 22.55 13.01 -3.09
C PHE A 567 21.51 12.90 -4.20
N ASN A 568 20.38 13.59 -4.01
CA ASN A 568 19.29 13.67 -4.98
C ASN A 568 19.02 15.13 -5.33
N TRP A 569 18.66 15.39 -6.58
CA TRP A 569 18.34 16.72 -7.03
C TRP A 569 17.24 16.69 -8.09
N GLN A 570 16.58 17.81 -8.24
CA GLN A 570 15.59 18.06 -9.27
C GLN A 570 15.76 19.47 -9.86
N ALA A 571 15.40 19.60 -11.12
CA ALA A 571 15.27 20.89 -11.78
C ALA A 571 14.08 20.84 -12.73
N GLY A 572 13.31 21.92 -12.77
CA GLY A 572 12.17 22.04 -13.64
C GLY A 572 11.98 23.46 -14.11
N LEU A 573 11.63 23.63 -15.38
CA LEU A 573 11.30 24.90 -15.99
C LEU A 573 9.82 24.91 -16.31
N VAL A 574 9.12 25.97 -15.89
CA VAL A 574 7.70 26.19 -16.14
C VAL A 574 7.54 27.46 -16.97
N PHE A 575 6.88 27.31 -18.10
CA PHE A 575 6.46 28.43 -18.95
C PHE A 575 4.96 28.62 -18.82
N LYS A 576 4.52 29.83 -18.50
CA LYS A 576 3.09 30.20 -18.32
C LYS A 576 2.65 31.07 -19.53
N PRO A 577 2.01 30.46 -20.54
CA PRO A 577 1.39 31.24 -21.62
C PRO A 577 0.32 32.21 -21.10
N THR A 578 -0.41 31.80 -20.07
CA THR A 578 -1.39 32.60 -19.30
C THR A 578 -1.22 32.34 -17.81
N PRO A 579 -1.75 33.17 -16.92
CA PRO A 579 -1.71 32.90 -15.48
C PRO A 579 -2.33 31.55 -15.08
N GLU A 580 -3.33 31.07 -15.81
CA GLU A 580 -4.08 29.83 -15.55
C GLU A 580 -3.51 28.59 -16.24
N THR A 581 -2.46 28.73 -17.08
CA THR A 581 -1.89 27.62 -17.84
C THR A 581 -0.39 27.54 -17.72
N SER A 582 0.15 26.33 -17.71
CA SER A 582 1.58 26.09 -17.69
C SER A 582 1.99 24.94 -18.61
N ILE A 583 3.18 25.06 -19.19
CA ILE A 583 3.91 23.99 -19.86
C ILE A 583 5.22 23.82 -19.12
N TYR A 584 5.61 22.61 -18.81
CA TYR A 584 6.81 22.36 -18.03
C TYR A 584 7.67 21.23 -18.59
N ALA A 585 8.95 21.30 -18.25
CA ALA A 585 9.88 20.19 -18.41
C ALA A 585 10.65 20.00 -17.11
N SER A 586 10.87 18.76 -16.68
CA SER A 586 11.60 18.48 -15.46
C SER A 586 12.48 17.24 -15.53
N TYR A 587 13.52 17.27 -14.71
CA TYR A 587 14.41 16.17 -14.43
C TYR A 587 14.50 15.98 -12.91
N ALA A 588 14.42 14.72 -12.44
CA ALA A 588 14.56 14.40 -11.04
C ALA A 588 15.31 13.07 -10.84
N THR A 589 16.01 12.97 -9.73
CA THR A 589 16.70 11.75 -9.30
C THR A 589 16.08 11.16 -8.06
N ALA A 590 16.23 9.83 -7.89
CA ALA A 590 15.94 9.15 -6.65
C ALA A 590 16.98 8.07 -6.36
N ALA A 591 17.22 7.81 -5.09
CA ALA A 591 18.16 6.80 -4.62
C ALA A 591 17.50 5.89 -3.59
N THR A 592 17.60 4.57 -3.80
CA THR A 592 17.11 3.54 -2.87
C THR A 592 18.29 2.75 -2.32
N PRO A 593 18.72 3.01 -1.09
CA PRO A 593 19.79 2.25 -0.45
C PRO A 593 19.29 0.85 -0.05
N PRO A 594 20.20 -0.11 0.16
CA PRO A 594 19.85 -1.38 0.76
C PRO A 594 19.18 -1.21 2.14
N ASN A 595 18.23 -2.10 2.45
CA ASN A 595 17.47 -2.10 3.72
C ASN A 595 16.61 -0.83 3.97
N THR A 596 16.17 -0.16 2.92
CA THR A 596 15.34 1.06 2.99
C THR A 596 14.06 0.88 3.82
N LEU A 597 13.43 -0.30 3.75
CA LEU A 597 12.16 -0.62 4.43
C LEU A 597 12.35 -1.35 5.77
N LEU A 598 13.58 -1.55 6.23
CA LEU A 598 13.90 -2.23 7.49
C LEU A 598 13.24 -3.62 7.64
N GLY A 599 13.00 -4.30 6.51
CA GLY A 599 12.30 -5.58 6.48
C GLY A 599 10.77 -5.49 6.59
N GLU A 600 10.19 -4.28 6.51
CA GLU A 600 8.75 -4.05 6.44
C GLU A 600 8.18 -4.17 4.99
N GLY A 601 8.99 -4.62 4.05
CA GLY A 601 8.60 -4.88 2.68
C GLY A 601 9.58 -5.80 1.97
N ARG A 602 9.28 -6.14 0.71
CA ARG A 602 10.22 -6.79 -0.17
C ARG A 602 11.19 -5.75 -0.70
N GLU A 603 12.46 -5.99 -0.47
CA GLU A 603 13.50 -5.16 -1.02
C GLU A 603 14.36 -6.01 -1.96
N ASP A 604 14.40 -5.64 -3.24
CA ASP A 604 15.28 -6.32 -4.21
C ASP A 604 16.76 -6.18 -3.82
N ASN A 605 17.06 -5.19 -3.01
CA ASN A 605 18.40 -4.87 -2.53
C ASN A 605 18.54 -5.01 -1.00
N ALA A 606 17.76 -5.91 -0.38
CA ALA A 606 17.77 -6.13 1.07
C ALA A 606 19.12 -6.66 1.57
N LEU A 607 19.48 -6.29 2.80
CA LEU A 607 20.62 -6.89 3.50
C LEU A 607 20.34 -8.39 3.74
N PRO A 608 21.39 -9.23 3.71
CA PRO A 608 21.25 -10.65 4.01
C PRO A 608 20.69 -10.89 5.41
N THR A 609 19.74 -11.82 5.53
CA THR A 609 19.15 -12.19 6.83
C THR A 609 19.80 -13.41 7.48
N THR A 610 20.71 -14.09 6.76
CA THR A 610 21.47 -15.25 7.26
C THR A 610 22.94 -14.87 7.42
N ALA A 611 23.51 -15.24 8.53
CA ALA A 611 24.87 -14.91 8.87
C ALA A 611 25.85 -15.99 8.33
N THR A 612 26.42 -15.76 7.17
CA THR A 612 27.47 -16.57 6.60
C THR A 612 28.63 -15.69 6.11
N SER A 613 29.82 -16.26 5.94
CA SER A 613 30.97 -15.53 5.39
C SER A 613 30.71 -14.95 4.01
N GLN A 614 29.90 -15.63 3.16
CA GLN A 614 29.45 -15.12 1.86
C GLN A 614 28.57 -13.89 1.97
N ASN A 615 27.70 -13.82 3.00
CA ASN A 615 26.81 -12.68 3.20
C ASN A 615 27.57 -11.41 3.63
N LEU A 616 28.67 -11.53 4.36
CA LEU A 616 29.55 -10.40 4.69
C LEU A 616 30.22 -9.83 3.44
N THR A 617 30.69 -10.68 2.55
CA THR A 617 31.27 -10.26 1.25
C THR A 617 30.22 -9.58 0.36
N ILE A 618 28.97 -10.08 0.34
CA ILE A 618 27.86 -9.50 -0.42
C ILE A 618 27.51 -8.09 0.11
N LEU A 619 27.59 -7.85 1.41
CA LEU A 619 27.26 -6.55 2.02
C LEU A 619 28.10 -5.41 1.40
N ASP A 620 29.40 -5.64 1.19
CA ASP A 620 30.29 -4.65 0.58
C ASP A 620 30.01 -4.45 -0.92
N ALA A 621 29.49 -5.48 -1.58
CA ALA A 621 29.13 -5.43 -2.99
C ALA A 621 27.77 -4.77 -3.26
N LEU A 622 26.89 -4.61 -2.25
CA LEU A 622 25.58 -4.01 -2.42
C LEU A 622 25.66 -2.56 -2.91
N LYS A 623 24.88 -2.22 -3.93
CA LYS A 623 24.84 -0.87 -4.51
C LYS A 623 23.50 -0.20 -4.25
N VAL A 624 23.52 1.12 -4.13
CA VAL A 624 22.32 1.95 -4.13
C VAL A 624 21.67 1.87 -5.50
N GLN A 625 20.37 1.58 -5.55
CA GLN A 625 19.59 1.70 -6.78
C GLN A 625 19.45 3.18 -7.12
N LYS A 626 19.68 3.55 -8.37
CA LYS A 626 19.60 4.92 -8.86
C LYS A 626 18.48 5.05 -9.87
N THR A 627 17.67 6.06 -9.68
CA THR A 627 16.54 6.37 -10.55
C THR A 627 16.75 7.74 -11.19
N LYS A 628 16.40 7.84 -12.48
CA LYS A 628 16.34 9.09 -13.24
C LYS A 628 14.97 9.21 -13.86
N SER A 629 14.32 10.35 -13.70
CA SER A 629 13.01 10.65 -14.25
C SER A 629 13.06 11.89 -15.10
N TYR A 630 12.47 11.83 -16.28
CA TYR A 630 12.30 12.91 -17.23
C TYR A 630 10.81 13.08 -17.46
N GLU A 631 10.32 14.31 -17.40
CA GLU A 631 8.90 14.60 -17.59
C GLU A 631 8.71 15.91 -18.35
N VAL A 632 7.75 15.90 -19.27
CA VAL A 632 7.23 17.09 -19.94
C VAL A 632 5.72 17.07 -19.80
N GLY A 633 5.14 18.19 -19.45
CA GLY A 633 3.69 18.25 -19.23
C GLY A 633 3.10 19.62 -19.47
N ALA A 634 1.78 19.66 -19.38
CA ALA A 634 0.99 20.87 -19.42
C ALA A 634 -0.10 20.80 -18.36
N LYS A 635 -0.41 21.93 -17.77
CA LYS A 635 -1.50 22.08 -16.82
C LYS A 635 -2.36 23.29 -17.15
N ALA A 636 -3.63 23.20 -16.78
CA ALA A 636 -4.56 24.32 -16.88
C ALA A 636 -5.47 24.34 -15.66
N SER A 637 -5.64 25.51 -15.06
CA SER A 637 -6.58 25.79 -13.97
C SER A 637 -7.65 26.72 -14.53
N LEU A 638 -8.74 26.13 -15.04
CA LEU A 638 -9.75 26.82 -15.82
C LEU A 638 -10.91 27.30 -14.95
N PHE A 639 -11.69 28.29 -15.49
CA PHE A 639 -12.91 28.82 -14.88
C PHE A 639 -12.67 29.39 -13.46
N HIS A 640 -11.60 30.20 -13.28
CA HIS A 640 -11.20 30.76 -11.99
C HIS A 640 -10.92 29.64 -10.98
N GLU A 641 -9.97 28.77 -11.31
CA GLU A 641 -9.48 27.64 -10.49
C GLU A 641 -10.54 26.56 -10.16
N ARG A 642 -11.65 26.49 -10.92
CA ARG A 642 -12.69 25.51 -10.68
C ARG A 642 -12.41 24.17 -11.30
N LEU A 643 -11.68 24.12 -12.42
CA LEU A 643 -11.41 22.90 -13.16
C LEU A 643 -9.92 22.79 -13.49
N GLY A 644 -9.24 21.85 -12.87
CA GLY A 644 -7.85 21.47 -13.13
C GLY A 644 -7.77 20.39 -14.20
N LEU A 645 -6.91 20.60 -15.18
CA LEU A 645 -6.53 19.64 -16.21
C LEU A 645 -5.02 19.43 -16.16
N GLY A 646 -4.58 18.21 -16.32
CA GLY A 646 -3.15 17.87 -16.40
C GLY A 646 -2.86 16.85 -17.48
N LEU A 647 -1.74 17.07 -18.18
CA LEU A 647 -1.14 16.15 -19.14
C LEU A 647 0.35 16.01 -18.80
N ALA A 648 0.83 14.77 -18.69
CA ALA A 648 2.26 14.50 -18.51
C ALA A 648 2.70 13.34 -19.41
N VAL A 649 3.88 13.48 -20.02
CA VAL A 649 4.61 12.42 -20.73
C VAL A 649 5.94 12.24 -20.02
N PHE A 650 6.30 11.01 -19.68
CA PHE A 650 7.47 10.77 -18.86
C PHE A 650 8.25 9.51 -19.25
N GLN A 651 9.51 9.48 -18.84
CA GLN A 651 10.35 8.29 -18.80
C GLN A 651 11.06 8.22 -17.44
N THR A 652 11.00 7.04 -16.80
CA THR A 652 11.75 6.74 -15.58
C THR A 652 12.61 5.50 -15.79
N ASP A 653 13.90 5.63 -15.51
CA ASP A 653 14.90 4.57 -15.61
C ASP A 653 15.44 4.24 -14.21
N ILE A 654 15.39 2.96 -13.80
CA ILE A 654 16.10 2.44 -12.63
C ILE A 654 17.31 1.64 -13.09
N ALA A 655 18.43 1.88 -12.45
CA ALA A 655 19.68 1.13 -12.59
C ALA A 655 20.16 0.59 -11.24
N ASN A 656 21.08 -0.36 -11.30
CA ASN A 656 21.64 -1.06 -10.14
C ASN A 656 20.60 -1.87 -9.34
N ALA A 657 19.53 -2.36 -9.96
CA ALA A 657 18.68 -3.34 -9.31
C ALA A 657 19.46 -4.65 -9.10
N ARG A 658 19.26 -5.30 -7.94
CA ARG A 658 19.90 -6.56 -7.62
C ARG A 658 19.27 -7.68 -8.45
N VAL A 659 20.09 -8.40 -9.17
CA VAL A 659 19.74 -9.56 -9.99
C VAL A 659 20.79 -10.66 -9.80
N THR A 660 20.59 -11.84 -10.35
CA THR A 660 21.63 -12.87 -10.44
C THR A 660 22.58 -12.52 -11.59
N GLY A 661 23.89 -12.55 -11.34
CA GLY A 661 24.95 -12.39 -12.34
C GLY A 661 25.16 -13.64 -13.19
N ASP A 662 26.03 -13.54 -14.17
CA ASP A 662 26.44 -14.65 -15.04
C ASP A 662 27.30 -15.71 -14.32
N ASP A 663 27.87 -15.35 -13.17
CA ASP A 663 28.57 -16.23 -12.26
C ASP A 663 27.66 -16.91 -11.21
N GLY A 664 26.36 -16.65 -11.25
CA GLY A 664 25.37 -17.13 -10.27
C GLY A 664 25.34 -16.39 -8.96
N LEU A 665 26.20 -15.38 -8.78
CA LEU A 665 26.25 -14.54 -7.59
C LEU A 665 25.33 -13.31 -7.73
N PRO A 666 24.96 -12.64 -6.63
CA PRO A 666 24.24 -11.38 -6.70
C PRO A 666 25.02 -10.31 -7.48
N SER A 667 24.37 -9.69 -8.44
CA SER A 667 24.90 -8.64 -9.29
C SER A 667 23.99 -7.43 -9.30
N PHE A 668 24.48 -6.24 -9.65
CA PHE A 668 23.74 -4.98 -9.70
C PHE A 668 23.61 -4.45 -11.12
N LEU A 669 23.30 -5.36 -12.04
CA LEU A 669 23.10 -5.07 -13.47
C LEU A 669 21.66 -4.75 -13.82
N GLY A 670 20.71 -5.07 -12.93
CA GLY A 670 19.27 -4.94 -13.19
C GLY A 670 18.88 -3.54 -13.62
N LYS A 671 18.07 -3.47 -14.70
CA LYS A 671 17.57 -2.22 -15.27
C LYS A 671 16.10 -2.35 -15.58
N THR A 672 15.34 -1.31 -15.18
CA THR A 672 13.92 -1.19 -15.50
C THR A 672 13.68 0.17 -16.12
N ARG A 673 12.85 0.22 -17.18
CA ARG A 673 12.40 1.44 -17.82
C ARG A 673 10.89 1.48 -17.89
N ILE A 674 10.31 2.61 -17.50
CA ILE A 674 8.88 2.86 -17.64
C ILE A 674 8.69 4.19 -18.36
N ARG A 675 7.97 4.15 -19.48
CA ARG A 675 7.49 5.31 -20.24
C ARG A 675 5.98 5.39 -20.06
N GLY A 676 5.44 6.57 -20.12
CA GLY A 676 4.00 6.71 -20.02
C GLY A 676 3.46 8.07 -20.36
N LEU A 677 2.14 8.11 -20.39
CA LEU A 677 1.31 9.29 -20.54
C LEU A 677 0.26 9.30 -19.46
N GLU A 678 0.01 10.43 -18.85
CA GLU A 678 -1.03 10.65 -17.84
C GLU A 678 -1.89 11.84 -18.24
N LEU A 679 -3.21 11.64 -18.10
CA LEU A 679 -4.22 12.68 -18.19
C LEU A 679 -4.97 12.73 -16.87
N THR A 680 -5.21 13.92 -16.33
CA THR A 680 -5.96 14.13 -15.10
C THR A 680 -7.00 15.22 -15.28
N VAL A 681 -8.14 15.04 -14.61
CA VAL A 681 -9.21 16.04 -14.52
C VAL A 681 -9.72 16.06 -13.08
N ASN A 682 -9.88 17.25 -12.54
CA ASN A 682 -10.35 17.46 -11.16
C ASN A 682 -11.06 18.81 -11.05
N GLY A 683 -12.25 18.82 -10.44
CA GLY A 683 -12.93 20.07 -10.12
C GLY A 683 -14.39 20.11 -10.58
N THR A 684 -14.86 21.32 -10.81
CA THR A 684 -16.24 21.65 -11.15
C THR A 684 -16.37 22.06 -12.62
N ILE A 685 -17.10 21.25 -13.39
CA ILE A 685 -17.37 21.55 -14.82
C ILE A 685 -18.42 22.66 -14.93
N LEU A 686 -19.52 22.50 -14.22
CA LEU A 686 -20.62 23.47 -14.09
C LEU A 686 -21.09 23.54 -12.64
N PRO A 687 -21.71 24.64 -12.20
CA PRO A 687 -22.32 24.67 -10.87
C PRO A 687 -23.21 23.44 -10.62
N GLY A 688 -22.92 22.67 -9.58
CA GLY A 688 -23.60 21.40 -9.27
C GLY A 688 -23.12 20.19 -10.08
N TRP A 689 -22.07 20.31 -10.91
CA TRP A 689 -21.48 19.17 -11.62
C TRP A 689 -19.97 19.10 -11.42
N THR A 690 -19.53 18.11 -10.68
CA THR A 690 -18.12 17.88 -10.36
C THR A 690 -17.59 16.60 -11.00
N VAL A 691 -16.27 16.57 -11.26
CA VAL A 691 -15.56 15.43 -11.84
C VAL A 691 -14.21 15.25 -11.13
N PHE A 692 -13.79 13.98 -10.98
CA PHE A 692 -12.47 13.59 -10.49
C PHE A 692 -12.04 12.33 -11.23
N GLY A 693 -10.82 12.29 -11.80
CA GLY A 693 -10.31 11.08 -12.42
C GLY A 693 -9.25 11.36 -13.48
N GLY A 694 -9.08 10.41 -14.40
CA GLY A 694 -8.09 10.51 -15.46
C GLY A 694 -7.80 9.19 -16.16
N TYR A 695 -6.73 9.23 -16.97
CA TYR A 695 -6.25 8.07 -17.72
C TYR A 695 -4.72 8.00 -17.62
N THR A 696 -4.19 6.79 -17.46
CA THR A 696 -2.75 6.52 -17.49
C THR A 696 -2.44 5.39 -18.46
N TYR A 697 -1.49 5.64 -19.35
CA TYR A 697 -0.84 4.63 -20.19
C TYR A 697 0.60 4.43 -19.73
N LEU A 698 1.03 3.17 -19.58
CA LEU A 698 2.39 2.77 -19.22
C LEU A 698 2.96 1.79 -20.24
N ASP A 699 4.23 1.95 -20.59
CA ASP A 699 5.07 0.93 -21.25
C ASP A 699 6.18 0.50 -20.25
N PRO A 700 5.86 -0.40 -19.30
CA PRO A 700 6.79 -0.82 -18.25
C PRO A 700 7.60 -2.02 -18.72
N LYS A 701 8.93 -1.87 -18.83
CA LYS A 701 9.83 -2.88 -19.37
C LYS A 701 10.99 -3.20 -18.42
N VAL A 702 11.19 -4.48 -18.14
CA VAL A 702 12.44 -4.99 -17.58
C VAL A 702 13.48 -5.00 -18.70
N VAL A 703 14.43 -4.06 -18.66
CA VAL A 703 15.48 -3.94 -19.71
C VAL A 703 16.55 -5.00 -19.51
N ASP A 704 16.92 -5.25 -18.24
CA ASP A 704 17.86 -6.28 -17.84
C ASP A 704 17.36 -6.96 -16.56
N GLY A 705 17.04 -8.23 -16.64
CA GLY A 705 16.57 -9.07 -15.54
C GLY A 705 17.65 -9.98 -14.96
N GLY A 706 18.90 -9.82 -15.39
CA GLY A 706 20.01 -10.67 -14.98
C GLY A 706 19.89 -12.11 -15.53
N PHE A 707 20.31 -13.07 -14.72
CA PHE A 707 20.41 -14.47 -15.10
C PHE A 707 19.55 -15.38 -14.20
N THR A 708 19.35 -16.60 -14.64
CA THR A 708 18.67 -17.68 -13.90
C THR A 708 19.55 -18.92 -13.95
N ALA A 709 19.76 -19.56 -12.81
CA ALA A 709 20.50 -20.82 -12.70
C ALA A 709 19.64 -22.00 -13.15
N LEU A 710 20.15 -22.80 -14.07
CA LEU A 710 19.59 -24.11 -14.43
C LEU A 710 20.44 -25.19 -13.77
N THR A 711 19.80 -26.13 -13.08
CA THR A 711 20.46 -27.30 -12.50
C THR A 711 20.87 -28.30 -13.59
N VAL A 712 22.11 -28.72 -13.56
CA VAL A 712 22.67 -29.75 -14.42
C VAL A 712 22.92 -30.98 -13.58
N ALA A 713 22.18 -32.06 -13.82
CA ALA A 713 22.36 -33.32 -13.10
C ALA A 713 23.73 -33.94 -13.36
N ALA A 714 24.27 -34.71 -12.40
CA ALA A 714 25.47 -35.48 -12.59
C ALA A 714 25.30 -36.51 -13.70
N ASN A 715 26.37 -36.75 -14.48
CA ASN A 715 26.39 -37.76 -15.54
C ASN A 715 27.74 -38.50 -15.54
N GLY A 716 27.78 -39.74 -15.06
CA GLY A 716 29.00 -40.49 -14.90
C GLY A 716 30.00 -39.77 -13.98
N PRO A 717 31.26 -39.52 -14.43
CA PRO A 717 32.25 -38.78 -13.66
C PRO A 717 31.97 -37.27 -13.53
N ALA A 718 31.11 -36.71 -14.40
CA ALA A 718 30.78 -35.32 -14.32
C ALA A 718 29.81 -35.05 -13.13
N LYS A 719 30.24 -34.22 -12.21
CA LYS A 719 29.43 -33.85 -11.02
C LYS A 719 28.26 -32.95 -11.38
N ALA A 720 27.22 -32.97 -10.56
CA ALA A 720 26.12 -31.99 -10.66
C ALA A 720 26.67 -30.57 -10.54
N THR A 721 26.15 -29.66 -11.36
CA THR A 721 26.55 -28.25 -11.41
C THR A 721 25.36 -27.38 -11.80
N THR A 722 25.60 -26.09 -12.03
CA THR A 722 24.60 -25.13 -12.54
C THR A 722 25.17 -24.38 -13.74
N VAL A 723 24.31 -23.96 -14.65
CA VAL A 723 24.62 -23.02 -15.74
C VAL A 723 23.72 -21.84 -15.69
N GLN A 724 24.28 -20.64 -15.88
CA GLN A 724 23.52 -19.40 -15.90
C GLN A 724 23.00 -19.09 -17.31
N VAL A 725 21.71 -18.75 -17.39
CA VAL A 725 21.07 -18.33 -18.64
C VAL A 725 20.37 -17.00 -18.42
N VAL A 726 20.25 -16.16 -19.45
CA VAL A 726 19.58 -14.86 -19.34
C VAL A 726 18.17 -15.06 -18.76
N SER A 727 17.81 -14.25 -17.78
CA SER A 727 16.51 -14.33 -17.08
C SER A 727 15.35 -14.17 -18.06
N VAL A 728 14.31 -15.01 -17.88
CA VAL A 728 13.06 -14.93 -18.65
C VAL A 728 12.35 -13.57 -18.50
N ASN A 729 12.66 -12.82 -17.44
CA ASN A 729 12.08 -11.49 -17.19
C ASN A 729 12.63 -10.42 -18.15
N THR A 730 13.83 -10.59 -18.72
CA THR A 730 14.45 -9.62 -19.63
C THR A 730 13.57 -9.39 -20.86
N GLY A 731 13.27 -8.13 -21.13
CA GLY A 731 12.39 -7.70 -22.22
C GLY A 731 10.89 -7.82 -21.93
N LYS A 732 10.47 -8.34 -20.78
CA LYS A 732 9.07 -8.50 -20.38
C LYS A 732 8.53 -7.23 -19.69
N GLN A 733 7.20 -7.17 -19.57
CA GLN A 733 6.51 -6.16 -18.76
C GLN A 733 6.90 -6.31 -17.29
N VAL A 734 7.08 -5.19 -16.59
CA VAL A 734 7.30 -5.20 -15.13
C VAL A 734 6.08 -5.84 -14.45
N PRO A 735 6.28 -6.84 -13.57
CA PRO A 735 5.16 -7.45 -12.85
C PRO A 735 4.35 -6.45 -12.01
N GLN A 736 3.10 -6.80 -11.74
CA GLN A 736 2.16 -6.00 -10.91
C GLN A 736 1.83 -4.62 -11.49
N THR A 737 2.08 -4.40 -12.77
CA THR A 737 1.75 -3.17 -13.50
C THR A 737 0.64 -3.40 -14.51
N ALA A 738 -0.23 -2.40 -14.70
CA ALA A 738 -1.20 -2.35 -15.77
C ALA A 738 -0.74 -1.39 -16.86
N LYS A 739 -0.93 -1.73 -18.15
CA LYS A 739 -0.57 -0.81 -19.25
C LYS A 739 -1.55 0.35 -19.35
N ASN A 740 -2.83 0.06 -19.24
CA ASN A 740 -3.89 1.06 -19.33
C ASN A 740 -4.70 1.07 -18.04
N SER A 741 -4.98 2.23 -17.51
CA SER A 741 -5.91 2.43 -16.42
C SER A 741 -6.71 3.71 -16.61
N PHE A 742 -7.97 3.64 -16.28
CA PHE A 742 -8.89 4.78 -16.34
C PHE A 742 -9.71 4.80 -15.05
N THR A 743 -9.90 5.99 -14.50
CA THR A 743 -10.81 6.21 -13.38
C THR A 743 -11.59 7.49 -13.63
N ALA A 744 -12.86 7.48 -13.28
CA ALA A 744 -13.70 8.65 -13.29
C ALA A 744 -14.72 8.54 -12.16
N TRP A 745 -14.91 9.62 -11.43
CA TRP A 745 -15.99 9.84 -10.50
C TRP A 745 -16.66 11.15 -10.85
N THR A 746 -17.97 11.18 -10.94
CA THR A 746 -18.72 12.40 -11.25
C THR A 746 -19.93 12.50 -10.33
N THR A 747 -20.25 13.72 -9.90
CA THR A 747 -21.41 14.03 -9.06
C THR A 747 -22.20 15.15 -9.70
N VAL A 748 -23.51 14.95 -9.84
CA VAL A 748 -24.45 15.92 -10.39
C VAL A 748 -25.51 16.23 -9.33
N ASP A 749 -25.66 17.50 -8.99
CA ASP A 749 -26.75 17.99 -8.15
C ASP A 749 -28.00 18.17 -9.01
N VAL A 750 -28.88 17.16 -8.99
CA VAL A 750 -30.14 17.17 -9.76
C VAL A 750 -31.08 18.26 -9.23
N THR A 751 -31.06 18.48 -7.93
CA THR A 751 -31.73 19.58 -7.23
C THR A 751 -30.84 20.09 -6.10
N LYS A 752 -31.20 21.19 -5.44
CA LYS A 752 -30.49 21.67 -4.24
C LYS A 752 -30.41 20.65 -3.09
N ARG A 753 -31.22 19.60 -3.10
CA ARG A 753 -31.32 18.59 -2.05
C ARG A 753 -30.97 17.17 -2.52
N PHE A 754 -30.98 16.91 -3.83
CA PHE A 754 -30.78 15.57 -4.38
C PHE A 754 -29.59 15.55 -5.34
N SER A 755 -28.62 14.71 -5.06
CA SER A 755 -27.44 14.52 -5.89
C SER A 755 -27.28 13.05 -6.26
N VAL A 756 -26.78 12.80 -7.46
CA VAL A 756 -26.44 11.48 -7.99
C VAL A 756 -24.98 11.47 -8.40
N SER A 757 -24.27 10.43 -8.02
CA SER A 757 -22.86 10.24 -8.39
C SER A 757 -22.67 8.90 -9.08
N GLY A 758 -21.71 8.85 -10.00
CA GLY A 758 -21.30 7.62 -10.65
C GLY A 758 -19.79 7.53 -10.82
N GLY A 759 -19.29 6.32 -10.69
CA GLY A 759 -17.87 5.99 -10.85
C GLY A 759 -17.66 4.89 -11.87
N ALA A 760 -16.57 5.00 -12.62
CA ALA A 760 -16.07 3.96 -13.51
C ALA A 760 -14.57 3.77 -13.30
N LEU A 761 -14.13 2.53 -13.17
CA LEU A 761 -12.74 2.14 -13.05
C LEU A 761 -12.44 1.05 -14.07
N TYR A 762 -11.44 1.28 -14.91
CA TYR A 762 -10.85 0.29 -15.80
C TYR A 762 -9.41 0.01 -15.39
N MET A 763 -9.06 -1.26 -15.32
CA MET A 763 -7.69 -1.72 -15.12
C MET A 763 -7.36 -2.77 -16.17
N ASP A 764 -6.27 -2.56 -16.91
CA ASP A 764 -5.77 -3.57 -17.86
C ASP A 764 -5.21 -4.79 -17.12
N ARG A 765 -5.01 -5.90 -17.88
CA ARG A 765 -4.40 -7.11 -17.33
C ARG A 765 -3.05 -6.80 -16.66
N GLN A 766 -2.77 -7.52 -15.58
CA GLN A 766 -1.50 -7.43 -14.89
C GLN A 766 -0.83 -8.80 -14.88
N PHE A 767 0.50 -8.80 -14.97
CA PHE A 767 1.30 -10.02 -14.85
C PHE A 767 1.87 -10.13 -13.44
N GLY A 768 1.78 -11.30 -12.82
CA GLY A 768 2.43 -11.61 -11.55
C GLY A 768 3.90 -11.97 -11.76
N GLY A 769 4.18 -12.81 -12.77
CA GLY A 769 5.53 -13.26 -13.08
C GLY A 769 5.59 -14.14 -14.31
N TYR A 770 6.82 -14.54 -14.65
CA TYR A 770 7.14 -15.32 -15.83
C TYR A 770 7.98 -16.53 -15.44
N ALA A 771 7.79 -17.64 -16.15
CA ALA A 771 8.62 -18.84 -16.04
C ALA A 771 8.78 -19.48 -17.41
N ASP A 772 9.89 -20.17 -17.65
CA ASP A 772 10.10 -20.96 -18.86
C ASP A 772 10.54 -22.38 -18.52
N ASN A 773 10.53 -23.27 -19.51
CA ASN A 773 10.88 -24.68 -19.36
C ASN A 773 12.27 -25.02 -19.90
N ARG A 774 13.21 -24.07 -19.95
CA ARG A 774 14.60 -24.36 -20.27
C ARG A 774 15.16 -25.39 -19.30
N THR A 775 15.94 -26.31 -19.80
CA THR A 775 16.68 -27.32 -19.02
C THR A 775 18.14 -27.31 -19.43
N ALA A 776 18.98 -27.87 -18.59
CA ALA A 776 20.39 -28.10 -18.93
C ALA A 776 20.79 -29.54 -18.62
N SER A 777 21.61 -30.11 -19.47
CA SER A 777 22.18 -31.45 -19.33
C SER A 777 23.68 -31.41 -19.59
N GLN A 778 24.41 -32.43 -19.18
CA GLN A 778 25.82 -32.56 -19.49
C GLN A 778 26.16 -33.95 -19.95
N THR A 779 27.23 -34.05 -20.76
CA THR A 779 27.84 -35.32 -21.12
C THR A 779 28.66 -35.89 -19.95
N SER A 780 29.10 -37.16 -20.04
CA SER A 780 30.01 -37.73 -19.05
C SER A 780 31.36 -37.02 -18.98
N ALA A 781 31.74 -36.29 -20.03
CA ALA A 781 32.91 -35.40 -20.06
C ALA A 781 32.68 -34.01 -19.50
N GLY A 782 31.48 -33.70 -18.99
CA GLY A 782 31.15 -32.41 -18.39
C GLY A 782 30.79 -31.31 -19.39
N VAL A 783 30.58 -31.62 -20.67
CA VAL A 783 30.11 -30.62 -21.66
C VAL A 783 28.64 -30.33 -21.42
N ILE A 784 28.32 -29.09 -21.09
CA ILE A 784 26.95 -28.64 -20.76
C ILE A 784 26.22 -28.19 -22.04
N THR A 785 24.98 -28.65 -22.19
CA THR A 785 24.06 -28.23 -23.26
C THR A 785 22.79 -27.68 -22.62
N VAL A 786 22.40 -26.48 -23.04
CA VAL A 786 21.11 -25.85 -22.63
C VAL A 786 20.07 -26.12 -23.70
N THR A 787 18.97 -26.74 -23.31
CA THR A 787 17.80 -26.93 -24.18
C THR A 787 16.98 -25.65 -24.20
N PRO A 788 16.74 -25.06 -25.39
CA PRO A 788 15.91 -23.84 -25.50
C PRO A 788 14.51 -24.04 -24.95
N ALA A 789 13.91 -22.92 -24.48
CA ALA A 789 12.52 -22.95 -24.05
C ALA A 789 11.57 -23.24 -25.22
N THR A 790 10.69 -24.21 -25.05
CA THR A 790 9.56 -24.47 -25.97
C THR A 790 8.28 -23.80 -25.51
N LYS A 791 8.23 -23.37 -24.24
CA LYS A 791 7.09 -22.64 -23.66
C LYS A 791 7.54 -21.62 -22.61
N VAL A 792 6.78 -20.52 -22.52
CA VAL A 792 6.93 -19.47 -21.52
C VAL A 792 5.56 -19.25 -20.87
N LEU A 793 5.50 -19.42 -19.55
CA LEU A 793 4.29 -19.22 -18.75
C LEU A 793 4.22 -17.76 -18.27
N TYR A 794 3.05 -17.15 -18.48
CA TYR A 794 2.68 -15.83 -18.02
C TYR A 794 1.58 -15.98 -16.97
N ARG A 795 1.89 -15.75 -15.69
CA ARG A 795 0.86 -15.64 -14.64
C ARG A 795 0.22 -14.28 -14.73
N MET A 796 -1.11 -14.25 -14.86
CA MET A 796 -1.82 -12.99 -15.06
C MET A 796 -3.19 -12.97 -14.41
N ILE A 797 -3.67 -11.75 -14.14
CA ILE A 797 -5.08 -11.46 -13.87
C ILE A 797 -5.65 -10.70 -15.08
N PRO A 798 -6.92 -10.98 -15.48
CA PRO A 798 -7.56 -10.33 -16.61
C PRO A 798 -7.88 -8.86 -16.32
N SER A 799 -8.07 -8.10 -17.40
CA SER A 799 -8.60 -6.73 -17.32
C SER A 799 -10.05 -6.71 -16.84
N TYR A 800 -10.45 -5.61 -16.22
CA TYR A 800 -11.82 -5.45 -15.74
C TYR A 800 -12.30 -4.00 -15.80
N TRP A 801 -13.62 -3.86 -15.83
CA TRP A 801 -14.36 -2.66 -15.51
C TRP A 801 -15.10 -2.86 -14.20
N ARG A 802 -15.08 -1.85 -13.34
CA ARG A 802 -15.91 -1.73 -12.15
C ARG A 802 -16.70 -0.44 -12.24
N PHE A 803 -17.96 -0.50 -11.87
CA PHE A 803 -18.84 0.66 -11.79
C PHE A 803 -19.35 0.81 -10.37
N ASP A 804 -19.36 2.04 -9.88
CA ASP A 804 -19.87 2.41 -8.57
C ASP A 804 -20.95 3.50 -8.74
N ALA A 805 -21.89 3.58 -7.82
CA ALA A 805 -22.95 4.59 -7.85
C ALA A 805 -23.27 5.08 -6.44
N ARG A 806 -23.73 6.32 -6.35
CA ARG A 806 -24.23 6.92 -5.11
C ARG A 806 -25.45 7.81 -5.42
N ALA A 807 -26.44 7.76 -4.54
CA ALA A 807 -27.49 8.75 -4.48
C ALA A 807 -27.54 9.35 -3.07
N SER A 808 -27.72 10.65 -2.96
CA SER A 808 -27.84 11.33 -1.67
C SER A 808 -28.95 12.36 -1.65
N TYR A 809 -29.60 12.45 -0.50
CA TYR A 809 -30.71 13.38 -0.29
C TYR A 809 -30.54 14.12 1.04
N ARG A 810 -30.58 15.45 0.98
CA ARG A 810 -30.52 16.31 2.15
C ARG A 810 -31.96 16.46 2.72
N LEU A 811 -32.19 15.76 3.83
CA LEU A 811 -33.49 15.82 4.53
C LEU A 811 -33.68 17.19 5.17
N THR A 812 -32.68 17.66 5.89
CA THR A 812 -32.59 19.00 6.49
C THR A 812 -31.22 19.59 6.18
N ASP A 813 -30.93 20.83 6.59
CA ASP A 813 -29.60 21.42 6.43
C ASP A 813 -28.51 20.65 7.22
N ASN A 814 -28.91 19.91 8.26
CA ASN A 814 -28.04 19.14 9.14
C ASN A 814 -28.02 17.64 8.86
N ILE A 815 -29.01 17.10 8.12
CA ILE A 815 -29.14 15.64 7.91
C ILE A 815 -29.04 15.30 6.43
N LEU A 816 -28.02 14.52 6.10
CA LEU A 816 -27.83 13.93 4.78
C LEU A 816 -28.03 12.41 4.85
N VAL A 817 -28.87 11.87 3.97
CA VAL A 817 -29.04 10.43 3.78
C VAL A 817 -28.44 10.05 2.43
N SER A 818 -27.72 8.94 2.38
CA SER A 818 -27.16 8.46 1.11
C SER A 818 -27.19 6.93 1.00
N VAL A 819 -27.17 6.45 -0.23
CA VAL A 819 -27.00 5.04 -0.56
C VAL A 819 -25.81 4.94 -1.51
N ASN A 820 -24.84 4.11 -1.17
CA ASN A 820 -23.70 3.78 -2.00
C ASN A 820 -23.83 2.34 -2.50
N ALA A 821 -23.50 2.10 -3.76
CA ALA A 821 -23.39 0.79 -4.37
C ALA A 821 -21.99 0.66 -5.00
N GLN A 822 -21.09 -0.05 -4.33
CA GLN A 822 -19.76 -0.37 -4.84
C GLN A 822 -19.81 -1.66 -5.66
N ASN A 823 -19.05 -1.72 -6.76
CA ASN A 823 -19.09 -2.83 -7.72
C ASN A 823 -20.54 -3.14 -8.15
N LEU A 824 -21.26 -2.13 -8.63
CA LEU A 824 -22.69 -2.15 -8.95
C LEU A 824 -23.12 -3.36 -9.80
N THR A 825 -22.26 -3.78 -10.73
CA THR A 825 -22.53 -4.90 -11.65
C THR A 825 -22.14 -6.27 -11.08
N ASP A 826 -21.71 -6.34 -9.82
CA ASP A 826 -21.19 -7.55 -9.17
C ASP A 826 -20.10 -8.25 -9.99
N LYS A 827 -19.22 -7.45 -10.62
CA LYS A 827 -18.12 -7.98 -11.44
C LYS A 827 -17.17 -8.77 -10.57
N VAL A 828 -16.91 -10.02 -10.94
CA VAL A 828 -15.85 -10.83 -10.35
C VAL A 828 -14.53 -10.43 -11.01
N TYR A 829 -13.57 -9.94 -10.23
CA TYR A 829 -12.25 -9.53 -10.69
C TYR A 829 -11.19 -9.73 -9.61
N PHE A 830 -9.92 -9.67 -10.02
CA PHE A 830 -8.78 -9.76 -9.12
C PHE A 830 -8.13 -8.39 -8.99
N ASN A 831 -7.82 -7.99 -7.78
CA ASN A 831 -7.28 -6.67 -7.46
C ASN A 831 -5.79 -6.67 -7.11
N GLN A 832 -5.21 -7.84 -6.85
CA GLN A 832 -3.79 -8.04 -6.59
C GLN A 832 -3.32 -9.33 -7.25
N VAL A 833 -2.12 -9.30 -7.82
CA VAL A 833 -1.48 -10.44 -8.47
C VAL A 833 -0.17 -10.75 -7.77
N TYR A 834 0.02 -12.02 -7.35
CA TYR A 834 1.29 -12.46 -6.82
C TYR A 834 2.17 -13.12 -7.90
N THR A 835 3.47 -13.14 -7.68
CA THR A 835 4.44 -13.59 -8.69
C THR A 835 4.38 -15.10 -8.98
N SER A 836 3.89 -15.88 -8.02
CA SER A 836 3.76 -17.35 -8.18
C SER A 836 2.43 -17.82 -7.65
N HIS A 837 1.96 -18.38 -6.90
CA HIS A 837 0.92 -19.21 -6.32
C HIS A 837 -0.53 -18.74 -6.56
N TYR A 838 -0.86 -17.45 -6.39
CA TYR A 838 -2.27 -16.99 -6.31
C TYR A 838 -2.49 -15.56 -6.78
N ALA A 839 -3.75 -15.17 -6.89
CA ALA A 839 -4.19 -13.79 -7.02
C ALA A 839 -5.34 -13.50 -6.05
N SER A 840 -5.34 -12.30 -5.47
CA SER A 840 -6.39 -11.88 -4.52
C SER A 840 -7.63 -11.45 -5.29
N ILE A 841 -8.77 -12.03 -4.92
CA ILE A 841 -10.07 -11.70 -5.51
C ILE A 841 -10.66 -10.48 -4.80
N ALA A 842 -11.28 -9.61 -5.57
CA ALA A 842 -11.91 -8.40 -5.03
C ALA A 842 -13.28 -8.72 -4.42
N THR A 843 -13.72 -7.84 -3.51
CA THR A 843 -15.05 -7.87 -2.90
C THR A 843 -16.14 -7.80 -3.96
N GLY A 844 -17.21 -8.54 -3.78
CA GLY A 844 -18.42 -8.49 -4.58
C GLY A 844 -19.17 -7.16 -4.44
N ARG A 845 -20.35 -7.04 -5.05
CA ARG A 845 -21.19 -5.87 -4.87
C ARG A 845 -21.48 -5.66 -3.39
N THR A 846 -21.32 -4.42 -2.93
CA THR A 846 -21.65 -4.01 -1.57
C THR A 846 -22.52 -2.77 -1.62
N VAL A 847 -23.74 -2.87 -1.12
CA VAL A 847 -24.69 -1.76 -1.02
C VAL A 847 -24.87 -1.39 0.44
N PHE A 848 -24.69 -0.12 0.77
CA PHE A 848 -24.91 0.39 2.12
C PHE A 848 -25.57 1.76 2.13
N GLY A 849 -26.44 1.96 3.10
CA GLY A 849 -27.06 3.24 3.41
C GLY A 849 -26.28 3.97 4.51
N SER A 850 -26.26 5.29 4.45
CA SER A 850 -25.62 6.13 5.47
C SER A 850 -26.52 7.30 5.85
N VAL A 851 -26.48 7.65 7.13
CA VAL A 851 -27.07 8.87 7.67
C VAL A 851 -25.94 9.69 8.27
N GLU A 852 -25.78 10.91 7.79
CA GLU A 852 -24.80 11.88 8.31
C GLU A 852 -25.55 13.03 8.96
N PHE A 853 -25.17 13.32 10.19
CA PHE A 853 -25.60 14.52 10.94
C PHE A 853 -24.43 15.51 11.02
N LYS A 854 -24.70 16.77 10.67
CA LYS A 854 -23.72 17.89 10.75
C LYS A 854 -24.27 19.04 11.57
N PHE A 855 -23.42 19.74 12.29
CA PHE A 855 -23.78 20.93 13.07
C PHE A 855 -22.64 21.95 13.08
#